data_6adf7ec2101fd02e449f46cb53811514
#
_entry.id   6adf7ec2101fd02e449f46cb53811514
#
_cell.length_a   1.000
_cell.length_b   1.000
_cell.length_c   1.000
_cell.angle_alpha   90.00
_cell.angle_beta   90.00
_cell.angle_gamma   90.00
#
_symmetry.space_group_name_H-M   'P 1'
#
loop_
_entity.id
_entity.type
_entity.pdbx_description
1 polymer ?
#
loop_
_entity_poly.entity_id
_entity_poly.type
_entity_poly.pdbx_seq_one_letter_code
_entity_poly.pdbx_strand_id
1 'polypeptide(L)'
;MKRSLFVLFVVLLVLSLNTAAAAQEKDRSIRTRTKGLQKLDGYMPLYWDAENGKLLLEIERFNAEFLYQVSLPTGVGSNPIGLDRGQLGSTNVVFFERTGQKVLLVRPNYRYRAITNDPQERRAVEESFARSVLWGFKVEASEDARVLVDATAFFMRDAHGVVETLRRANQGRFQLDESRSSFYLARTKNFPQNTEVETQLTFTGDEPGRLVRETVPTPQALTVRQHHSLVALPDAGYKPRRLDPRVGVMGVEFYDYASPITEPIEQRWINRHRLQKRDPAAAVSEPVKPIIYYVDSGAPEPIRRALIEGASWWNEAFEAAGFKNAFQVKLLPPDADPMDVRYNMINWVHRSTRGWSYGSSVEDPRTGEIIKGNVTLGSLRVRQDFLLGTGMIPPYTSGGARHGGDAFCELGMVFGGDDDYLTQNSSTDAAAMSVARIRQLSAHEVGHTLGLAHNFAASTYDGRASVMDYPAPMVEIKNGKLDFSNAYGRGVGTYDKFAIRYAYAQFAPGADEAAELERLLEDGTARGMLFISDADARPPGAAHPLANLWDNGADPVAMLRHEMEVRRIGLAQFGLANIPRGTPLSMLEAKLLPLYLHHRYQLQAAVKSVGGLYYTYAVKTGAGANPARVQEIVAPARQREALNAVLDTLRPESLVIPPRILALIPPRAFGYEGGTGEYFENRADPAFDPIAAATVAADIAILPLVEPHRAARLNGFHALNPANPDFKQILDALVGRTWLEPAPRDAYHAAIARAVQSLTVTRLMDTAANADAAPQVRAATTQTLRALQ
;
A
#
# COMPACT_ATOMS: atom_id res chain seq x y z
N MET A 1 59.96 -18.73 -64.02
CA MET A 1 58.56 -19.17 -63.98
C MET A 1 58.07 -19.55 -62.59
N LYS A 2 58.74 -20.37 -61.82
CA LYS A 2 58.20 -20.80 -60.46
C LYS A 2 58.05 -19.66 -59.40
N ARG A 3 58.92 -18.64 -59.41
CA ARG A 3 58.84 -17.49 -58.45
C ARG A 3 57.70 -16.51 -58.86
N SER A 4 57.38 -16.31 -60.06
CA SER A 4 56.30 -15.43 -60.49
C SER A 4 54.90 -16.02 -60.23
N LEU A 5 54.77 -17.35 -60.29
CA LEU A 5 53.50 -18.03 -59.95
C LEU A 5 53.23 -17.98 -58.51
N PHE A 6 54.24 -18.07 -57.62
CA PHE A 6 54.10 -18.00 -56.17
C PHE A 6 53.68 -16.59 -55.71
N VAL A 7 54.24 -15.55 -56.27
CA VAL A 7 53.87 -14.17 -55.99
C VAL A 7 52.41 -13.90 -56.43
N LEU A 8 52.01 -14.41 -57.61
CA LEU A 8 50.65 -14.27 -58.12
C LEU A 8 49.63 -15.01 -57.20
N PHE A 9 49.99 -16.18 -56.68
CA PHE A 9 49.17 -16.96 -55.78
C PHE A 9 49.03 -16.29 -54.41
N VAL A 10 50.09 -15.69 -53.87
CA VAL A 10 50.09 -14.93 -52.63
C VAL A 10 49.26 -13.65 -52.78
N VAL A 11 49.38 -12.94 -53.88
CA VAL A 11 48.57 -11.73 -54.15
C VAL A 11 47.07 -12.08 -54.32
N LEU A 12 46.79 -13.18 -55.06
CA LEU A 12 45.39 -13.67 -55.16
C LEU A 12 44.83 -14.14 -53.82
N LEU A 13 45.60 -14.79 -52.91
CA LEU A 13 45.22 -15.19 -51.60
C LEU A 13 44.98 -13.99 -50.66
N VAL A 14 45.84 -12.98 -50.75
CA VAL A 14 45.68 -11.72 -49.99
C VAL A 14 44.48 -10.92 -50.50
N LEU A 15 44.22 -10.89 -51.82
CA LEU A 15 43.02 -10.27 -52.39
C LEU A 15 41.74 -11.03 -51.98
N SER A 16 41.77 -12.39 -52.02
CA SER A 16 40.60 -13.20 -51.54
C SER A 16 40.37 -13.10 -50.08
N LEU A 17 41.37 -12.98 -49.19
CA LEU A 17 41.28 -12.74 -47.80
C LEU A 17 40.73 -11.33 -47.49
N ASN A 18 41.14 -10.30 -48.27
CA ASN A 18 40.61 -8.96 -48.13
C ASN A 18 39.16 -8.84 -48.63
N THR A 19 38.79 -9.58 -49.71
CA THR A 19 37.39 -9.62 -50.15
C THR A 19 36.50 -10.42 -49.22
N ALA A 20 36.98 -11.50 -48.59
CA ALA A 20 36.27 -12.23 -47.58
C ALA A 20 36.10 -11.40 -46.28
N ALA A 21 37.13 -10.67 -45.85
CA ALA A 21 37.05 -9.77 -44.71
C ALA A 21 36.07 -8.60 -44.98
N ALA A 22 36.12 -8.01 -46.20
CA ALA A 22 35.17 -6.94 -46.56
C ALA A 22 33.71 -7.47 -46.76
N ALA A 23 33.56 -8.71 -47.24
CA ALA A 23 32.24 -9.36 -47.29
C ALA A 23 31.70 -9.67 -45.90
N GLN A 24 32.56 -10.10 -44.98
CA GLN A 24 32.17 -10.34 -43.57
C GLN A 24 31.86 -9.04 -42.82
N GLU A 25 32.50 -7.93 -43.22
CA GLU A 25 32.19 -6.59 -42.69
C GLU A 25 30.86 -6.05 -43.28
N LYS A 26 30.57 -6.30 -44.57
CA LYS A 26 29.30 -5.98 -45.22
C LYS A 26 28.13 -6.78 -44.67
N ASP A 27 28.34 -7.97 -44.17
CA ASP A 27 27.29 -8.86 -43.58
C ASP A 27 26.89 -8.44 -42.16
N ARG A 28 27.59 -7.50 -41.53
CA ARG A 28 27.32 -6.96 -40.17
C ARG A 28 26.59 -5.62 -40.15
N SER A 29 26.03 -5.17 -41.29
CA SER A 29 25.22 -3.95 -41.27
C SER A 29 23.84 -4.24 -40.64
N ILE A 30 23.29 -3.25 -39.93
CA ILE A 30 21.94 -3.34 -39.35
C ILE A 30 20.92 -3.64 -40.45
N ARG A 31 21.02 -2.95 -41.56
CA ARG A 31 20.16 -3.14 -42.74
C ARG A 31 20.14 -4.59 -43.23
N THR A 32 21.33 -5.22 -43.36
CA THR A 32 21.43 -6.61 -43.79
C THR A 32 20.87 -7.58 -42.77
N ARG A 33 21.21 -7.39 -41.48
CA ARG A 33 20.75 -8.27 -40.39
C ARG A 33 19.25 -8.21 -40.12
N THR A 34 18.62 -7.06 -40.41
CA THR A 34 17.17 -6.86 -40.15
C THR A 34 16.32 -7.05 -41.41
N LYS A 35 16.93 -7.41 -42.54
CA LYS A 35 16.20 -7.62 -43.80
C LYS A 35 15.17 -8.74 -43.64
N GLY A 36 13.89 -8.40 -43.90
CA GLY A 36 12.77 -9.34 -43.79
C GLY A 36 12.18 -9.49 -42.40
N LEU A 37 12.77 -8.86 -41.35
CA LEU A 37 12.24 -8.84 -40.04
C LEU A 37 11.11 -7.80 -39.89
N GLN A 38 10.19 -8.05 -38.98
CA GLN A 38 9.14 -7.08 -38.62
C GLN A 38 9.74 -5.98 -37.77
N LYS A 39 9.79 -4.76 -38.30
CA LYS A 39 10.24 -3.58 -37.55
C LYS A 39 9.09 -2.97 -36.75
N LEU A 40 9.36 -2.58 -35.50
CA LEU A 40 8.50 -1.79 -34.60
C LEU A 40 9.23 -0.45 -34.37
N ASP A 41 8.85 0.59 -35.11
CA ASP A 41 9.45 1.91 -34.98
C ASP A 41 8.98 2.63 -33.75
N GLY A 42 9.83 3.39 -33.06
CA GLY A 42 9.51 4.20 -31.89
C GLY A 42 10.76 4.67 -31.15
N TYR A 43 10.66 4.82 -29.83
CA TYR A 43 11.71 5.39 -28.97
C TYR A 43 13.05 4.63 -29.09
N MET A 44 12.99 3.30 -29.04
CA MET A 44 14.11 2.41 -29.34
C MET A 44 13.60 1.35 -30.32
N PRO A 45 14.03 1.37 -31.60
CA PRO A 45 13.50 0.46 -32.59
C PRO A 45 13.74 -1.00 -32.26
N LEU A 46 12.69 -1.81 -32.43
CA LEU A 46 12.70 -3.26 -32.22
C LEU A 46 12.55 -3.98 -33.59
N TYR A 47 13.14 -5.17 -33.68
CA TYR A 47 12.96 -6.04 -34.84
C TYR A 47 12.60 -7.45 -34.35
N TRP A 48 11.44 -7.94 -34.78
CA TRP A 48 10.98 -9.28 -34.49
C TRP A 48 11.41 -10.28 -35.56
N ASP A 49 12.24 -11.24 -35.17
CA ASP A 49 12.65 -12.37 -35.96
C ASP A 49 11.76 -13.58 -35.65
N ALA A 50 10.68 -13.74 -36.43
CA ALA A 50 9.66 -14.76 -36.19
C ALA A 50 10.19 -16.19 -36.44
N GLU A 51 11.17 -16.35 -37.34
CA GLU A 51 11.74 -17.65 -37.65
C GLU A 51 12.59 -18.19 -36.48
N ASN A 52 13.34 -17.31 -35.83
CA ASN A 52 14.21 -17.68 -34.72
C ASN A 52 13.64 -17.36 -33.32
N GLY A 53 12.45 -16.74 -33.24
CA GLY A 53 11.83 -16.32 -31.97
C GLY A 53 12.63 -15.26 -31.22
N LYS A 54 13.36 -14.38 -31.95
CA LYS A 54 14.25 -13.40 -31.36
C LYS A 54 13.71 -11.97 -31.45
N LEU A 55 13.98 -11.18 -30.43
CA LEU A 55 13.71 -9.76 -30.43
C LEU A 55 15.03 -8.99 -30.40
N LEU A 56 15.30 -8.27 -31.48
CA LEU A 56 16.49 -7.45 -31.59
C LEU A 56 16.15 -6.01 -31.23
N LEU A 57 17.10 -5.34 -30.57
CA LEU A 57 16.98 -3.95 -30.14
C LEU A 57 18.04 -3.10 -30.84
N GLU A 58 17.61 -2.02 -31.50
CA GLU A 58 18.52 -1.03 -32.07
C GLU A 58 18.79 0.07 -31.04
N ILE A 59 20.06 0.33 -30.76
CA ILE A 59 20.53 1.32 -29.80
C ILE A 59 21.26 2.42 -30.54
N GLU A 60 20.71 3.62 -30.49
CA GLU A 60 21.25 4.81 -31.16
C GLU A 60 21.93 5.78 -30.18
N ARG A 61 21.58 5.73 -28.90
CA ARG A 61 22.02 6.69 -27.89
C ARG A 61 22.81 5.99 -26.79
N PHE A 62 24.13 6.29 -26.78
CA PHE A 62 25.01 5.85 -25.70
C PHE A 62 25.24 6.96 -24.70
N ASN A 63 25.46 6.58 -23.44
CA ASN A 63 25.64 7.48 -22.28
C ASN A 63 24.49 8.50 -22.11
N ALA A 64 23.34 8.23 -22.72
CA ALA A 64 22.10 8.99 -22.53
C ALA A 64 21.15 8.22 -21.62
N GLU A 65 20.73 8.85 -20.56
CA GLU A 65 19.87 8.23 -19.55
C GLU A 65 18.42 8.07 -20.02
N PHE A 66 17.81 6.98 -19.60
CA PHE A 66 16.40 6.70 -19.78
C PHE A 66 15.86 5.92 -18.55
N LEU A 67 14.55 5.84 -18.43
CA LEU A 67 13.90 5.07 -17.38
C LEU A 67 13.66 3.64 -17.86
N TYR A 68 14.05 2.66 -17.07
CA TYR A 68 13.70 1.25 -17.23
C TYR A 68 12.79 0.82 -16.09
N GLN A 69 11.54 0.48 -16.45
CA GLN A 69 10.50 0.02 -15.53
C GLN A 69 10.10 -1.40 -15.85
N VAL A 70 9.91 -2.22 -14.82
CA VAL A 70 9.32 -3.57 -14.94
C VAL A 70 7.97 -3.59 -14.24
N SER A 71 7.00 -4.35 -14.77
CA SER A 71 5.67 -4.49 -14.15
C SER A 71 5.02 -5.83 -14.52
N LEU A 72 3.90 -6.15 -13.86
CA LEU A 72 3.12 -7.37 -14.11
C LEU A 72 1.74 -7.02 -14.69
N PRO A 73 1.50 -7.16 -16.01
CA PRO A 73 0.16 -6.98 -16.57
C PRO A 73 -0.84 -8.08 -16.16
N THR A 74 -0.35 -9.26 -15.74
CA THR A 74 -1.18 -10.32 -15.14
C THR A 74 -0.60 -10.74 -13.80
N GLY A 75 -1.47 -11.12 -12.87
CA GLY A 75 -1.07 -11.50 -11.52
C GLY A 75 -1.40 -12.96 -11.19
N VAL A 76 -1.00 -13.39 -10.00
CA VAL A 76 -1.29 -14.72 -9.44
C VAL A 76 -2.64 -14.76 -8.71
N GLY A 77 -3.25 -13.62 -8.46
CA GLY A 77 -4.57 -13.54 -7.82
C GLY A 77 -4.58 -13.75 -6.30
N SER A 78 -3.44 -13.55 -5.63
CA SER A 78 -3.32 -13.65 -4.17
C SER A 78 -2.55 -12.47 -3.60
N ASN A 79 -3.22 -11.63 -2.81
CA ASN A 79 -2.60 -10.46 -2.20
C ASN A 79 -1.44 -10.80 -1.24
N PRO A 80 -1.50 -11.85 -0.39
CA PRO A 80 -0.37 -12.23 0.45
C PRO A 80 0.88 -12.70 -0.31
N ILE A 81 0.75 -13.15 -1.56
CA ILE A 81 1.91 -13.45 -2.41
C ILE A 81 2.54 -12.15 -2.91
N GLY A 82 1.73 -11.11 -3.22
CA GLY A 82 2.23 -9.83 -3.67
C GLY A 82 2.57 -9.76 -5.17
N LEU A 83 2.02 -10.65 -5.98
CA LEU A 83 2.13 -10.66 -7.44
C LEU A 83 0.79 -10.32 -8.06
N ASP A 84 0.44 -9.04 -8.02
CA ASP A 84 -0.86 -8.55 -8.48
C ASP A 84 -0.85 -8.13 -9.96
N ARG A 85 -2.03 -8.21 -10.59
CA ARG A 85 -2.26 -7.58 -11.90
C ARG A 85 -2.03 -6.08 -11.81
N GLY A 86 -1.20 -5.54 -12.71
CA GLY A 86 -0.86 -4.12 -12.77
C GLY A 86 0.22 -3.69 -11.77
N GLN A 87 0.82 -4.61 -11.02
CA GLN A 87 1.86 -4.28 -10.04
C GLN A 87 3.11 -3.71 -10.73
N LEU A 88 3.59 -2.56 -10.23
CA LEU A 88 4.89 -2.02 -10.61
C LEU A 88 6.01 -2.79 -9.87
N GLY A 89 7.06 -3.10 -10.60
CA GLY A 89 8.33 -3.60 -10.07
C GLY A 89 9.35 -2.46 -9.91
N SER A 90 10.62 -2.79 -10.10
CA SER A 90 11.70 -1.81 -9.94
C SER A 90 11.67 -0.74 -11.03
N THR A 91 11.85 0.51 -10.61
CA THR A 91 12.10 1.68 -11.45
C THR A 91 13.59 2.01 -11.41
N ASN A 92 14.24 2.12 -12.57
CA ASN A 92 15.66 2.38 -12.65
C ASN A 92 15.94 3.44 -13.72
N VAL A 93 16.71 4.48 -13.38
CA VAL A 93 17.37 5.30 -14.40
C VAL A 93 18.61 4.54 -14.85
N VAL A 94 18.76 4.36 -16.15
CA VAL A 94 19.83 3.57 -16.75
C VAL A 94 20.34 4.23 -18.03
N PHE A 95 21.50 3.81 -18.50
CA PHE A 95 22.03 4.21 -19.82
C PHE A 95 22.77 3.03 -20.47
N PHE A 96 22.94 3.09 -21.79
CA PHE A 96 23.77 2.16 -22.50
C PHE A 96 25.21 2.67 -22.60
N GLU A 97 26.17 1.80 -22.26
CA GLU A 97 27.60 2.04 -22.43
C GLU A 97 28.15 1.00 -23.40
N ARG A 98 28.85 1.45 -24.46
CA ARG A 98 29.46 0.56 -25.45
C ARG A 98 30.95 0.36 -25.18
N THR A 99 31.38 -0.89 -25.10
CA THR A 99 32.80 -1.26 -25.02
C THR A 99 33.08 -2.34 -26.07
N GLY A 100 33.61 -1.93 -27.21
CA GLY A 100 33.90 -2.81 -28.33
C GLY A 100 32.64 -3.51 -28.86
N GLN A 101 32.58 -4.84 -28.74
CA GLN A 101 31.46 -5.69 -29.17
C GLN A 101 30.46 -5.98 -28.06
N LYS A 102 30.51 -5.23 -26.99
CA LYS A 102 29.55 -5.32 -25.88
C LYS A 102 28.84 -3.99 -25.66
N VAL A 103 27.57 -4.07 -25.32
CA VAL A 103 26.79 -2.96 -24.79
C VAL A 103 26.31 -3.34 -23.39
N LEU A 104 26.61 -2.50 -22.43
CA LEU A 104 26.22 -2.67 -21.02
C LEU A 104 25.02 -1.79 -20.70
N LEU A 105 24.02 -2.33 -20.02
CA LEU A 105 22.95 -1.55 -19.40
C LEU A 105 23.40 -1.19 -17.99
N VAL A 106 23.72 0.06 -17.77
CA VAL A 106 24.32 0.58 -16.54
C VAL A 106 23.32 1.38 -15.76
N ARG A 107 23.23 1.11 -14.45
CA ARG A 107 22.48 1.91 -13.48
C ARG A 107 23.45 2.73 -12.63
N PRO A 108 23.44 4.08 -12.74
CA PRO A 108 24.22 4.94 -11.86
C PRO A 108 23.70 4.90 -10.43
N ASN A 109 24.54 5.29 -9.48
CA ASN A 109 24.17 5.34 -8.09
C ASN A 109 23.68 6.74 -7.69
N TYR A 110 22.39 7.01 -7.88
CA TYR A 110 21.79 8.30 -7.54
C TYR A 110 21.57 8.54 -6.05
N ARG A 111 21.84 7.55 -5.20
CA ARG A 111 21.81 7.76 -3.74
C ARG A 111 22.97 8.64 -3.26
N TYR A 112 24.10 8.57 -3.96
CA TYR A 112 25.30 9.34 -3.65
C TYR A 112 25.68 10.17 -4.87
N ARG A 113 25.69 11.48 -4.74
CA ARG A 113 25.92 12.41 -5.85
C ARG A 113 26.66 13.67 -5.38
N ALA A 114 27.14 14.45 -6.34
CA ALA A 114 27.58 15.82 -6.13
C ALA A 114 26.81 16.74 -7.08
N ILE A 115 25.93 17.59 -6.52
CA ILE A 115 25.17 18.58 -7.30
C ILE A 115 26.04 19.83 -7.47
N THR A 116 26.98 19.77 -8.40
CA THR A 116 27.97 20.79 -8.66
C THR A 116 28.23 20.94 -10.16
N ASN A 117 28.77 22.08 -10.56
CA ASN A 117 29.27 22.30 -11.92
C ASN A 117 30.70 21.78 -12.12
N ASP A 118 31.41 21.44 -11.03
CA ASP A 118 32.75 20.89 -11.12
C ASP A 118 32.74 19.42 -11.54
N PRO A 119 33.27 19.06 -12.73
CA PRO A 119 33.31 17.68 -13.21
C PRO A 119 34.26 16.78 -12.39
N GLN A 120 35.27 17.36 -11.72
CA GLN A 120 36.21 16.57 -10.90
C GLN A 120 35.53 16.12 -9.61
N GLU A 121 34.77 17.02 -8.97
CA GLU A 121 34.03 16.72 -7.78
C GLU A 121 32.94 15.64 -8.05
N ARG A 122 32.19 15.78 -9.17
CA ARG A 122 31.24 14.75 -9.59
C ARG A 122 31.91 13.40 -9.79
N ARG A 123 33.03 13.35 -10.52
CA ARG A 123 33.79 12.14 -10.76
C ARG A 123 34.27 11.48 -9.46
N ALA A 124 34.77 12.27 -8.52
CA ALA A 124 35.27 11.77 -7.24
C ALA A 124 34.17 11.02 -6.48
N VAL A 125 32.92 11.51 -6.51
CA VAL A 125 31.78 10.81 -5.89
C VAL A 125 31.38 9.58 -6.69
N GLU A 126 31.27 9.67 -8.03
CA GLU A 126 30.94 8.55 -8.91
C GLU A 126 31.94 7.37 -8.79
N GLU A 127 33.21 7.67 -8.63
CA GLU A 127 34.27 6.66 -8.44
C GLU A 127 34.30 6.09 -7.02
N SER A 128 33.74 6.81 -6.03
CA SER A 128 33.67 6.36 -4.64
C SER A 128 32.49 5.40 -4.37
N PHE A 129 31.45 5.42 -5.18
CA PHE A 129 30.23 4.62 -4.99
C PHE A 129 29.91 3.78 -6.22
N ALA A 130 29.87 2.47 -6.05
CA ALA A 130 29.70 1.54 -7.15
C ALA A 130 28.39 1.78 -7.93
N ARG A 131 28.49 1.76 -9.26
CA ARG A 131 27.37 1.64 -10.20
C ARG A 131 27.04 0.16 -10.42
N SER A 132 25.86 -0.15 -10.96
CA SER A 132 25.45 -1.52 -11.26
C SER A 132 25.31 -1.75 -12.75
N VAL A 133 25.90 -2.82 -13.27
CA VAL A 133 25.62 -3.30 -14.62
C VAL A 133 24.48 -4.32 -14.54
N LEU A 134 23.30 -3.93 -15.03
CA LEU A 134 22.08 -4.75 -14.97
C LEU A 134 22.06 -5.84 -16.04
N TRP A 135 22.71 -5.60 -17.18
CA TRP A 135 22.80 -6.56 -18.28
C TRP A 135 23.95 -6.23 -19.24
N GLY A 136 24.44 -7.26 -19.94
CA GLY A 136 25.42 -7.15 -21.00
C GLY A 136 24.89 -7.74 -22.29
N PHE A 137 24.83 -6.94 -23.36
CA PHE A 137 24.41 -7.36 -24.70
C PHE A 137 25.63 -7.61 -25.57
N LYS A 138 25.51 -8.57 -26.46
CA LYS A 138 26.48 -8.78 -27.56
C LYS A 138 26.00 -8.02 -28.80
N VAL A 139 26.88 -7.30 -29.44
CA VAL A 139 26.58 -6.61 -30.69
C VAL A 139 26.43 -7.64 -31.82
N GLU A 140 25.29 -7.66 -32.50
CA GLU A 140 24.97 -8.48 -33.67
C GLU A 140 25.37 -7.78 -34.96
N ALA A 141 25.06 -6.48 -35.05
CA ALA A 141 25.38 -5.63 -36.21
C ALA A 141 25.63 -4.19 -35.75
N SER A 142 26.31 -3.42 -36.60
CA SER A 142 26.49 -1.98 -36.36
C SER A 142 26.50 -1.23 -37.70
N GLU A 143 25.97 0.01 -37.64
CA GLU A 143 25.92 0.92 -38.78
C GLU A 143 26.01 2.36 -38.26
N ASP A 144 27.03 3.08 -38.68
CA ASP A 144 27.38 4.39 -38.12
C ASP A 144 27.57 4.36 -36.59
N ALA A 145 26.85 5.20 -35.86
CA ALA A 145 26.87 5.24 -34.41
C ALA A 145 25.88 4.26 -33.78
N ARG A 146 25.08 3.55 -34.57
CA ARG A 146 24.01 2.64 -34.11
C ARG A 146 24.51 1.22 -33.97
N VAL A 147 23.97 0.49 -33.02
CA VAL A 147 24.21 -0.95 -32.86
C VAL A 147 22.91 -1.72 -32.72
N LEU A 148 22.92 -2.91 -33.24
CA LEU A 148 21.84 -3.89 -33.07
C LEU A 148 22.32 -4.95 -32.09
N VAL A 149 21.50 -5.27 -31.08
CA VAL A 149 21.79 -6.32 -30.12
C VAL A 149 20.65 -7.35 -30.06
N ASP A 150 20.98 -8.60 -29.74
CA ASP A 150 19.96 -9.60 -29.36
C ASP A 150 19.52 -9.34 -27.95
N ALA A 151 18.30 -8.83 -27.78
CA ALA A 151 17.70 -8.52 -26.49
C ALA A 151 16.77 -9.62 -25.94
N THR A 152 16.69 -10.77 -26.64
CA THR A 152 15.78 -11.88 -26.30
C THR A 152 15.93 -12.30 -24.85
N ALA A 153 17.12 -12.71 -24.42
CA ALA A 153 17.38 -13.17 -23.07
C ALA A 153 17.19 -12.06 -22.01
N PHE A 154 17.42 -10.80 -22.39
CA PHE A 154 17.18 -9.66 -21.50
C PHE A 154 15.71 -9.51 -21.14
N PHE A 155 14.80 -9.62 -22.10
CA PHE A 155 13.37 -9.50 -21.86
C PHE A 155 12.75 -10.80 -21.30
N MET A 156 13.34 -11.96 -21.61
CA MET A 156 12.82 -13.27 -21.16
C MET A 156 13.25 -13.66 -19.74
N ARG A 157 14.11 -12.88 -19.07
CA ARG A 157 14.50 -13.18 -17.69
C ARG A 157 13.41 -12.83 -16.67
N ASP A 158 13.45 -13.41 -15.48
CA ASP A 158 12.64 -12.98 -14.32
C ASP A 158 13.12 -11.61 -13.79
N ALA A 159 12.73 -10.53 -14.49
CA ALA A 159 13.13 -9.18 -14.11
C ALA A 159 12.26 -8.58 -13.01
N HIS A 160 11.05 -9.10 -12.82
CA HIS A 160 10.15 -8.68 -11.72
C HIS A 160 10.52 -9.32 -10.38
N GLY A 161 11.20 -10.46 -10.40
CA GLY A 161 11.57 -11.22 -9.20
C GLY A 161 10.43 -12.12 -8.70
N VAL A 162 9.71 -12.75 -9.61
CA VAL A 162 8.62 -13.68 -9.30
C VAL A 162 9.10 -14.83 -8.44
N VAL A 163 10.24 -15.44 -8.79
CA VAL A 163 10.86 -16.56 -8.04
C VAL A 163 11.16 -16.15 -6.59
N GLU A 164 11.77 -15.00 -6.40
CA GLU A 164 12.14 -14.52 -5.07
C GLU A 164 10.89 -14.14 -4.25
N THR A 165 9.88 -13.56 -4.89
CA THR A 165 8.60 -13.21 -4.25
C THR A 165 7.87 -14.45 -3.75
N LEU A 166 7.77 -15.51 -4.57
CA LEU A 166 7.18 -16.79 -4.17
C LEU A 166 7.95 -17.42 -3.00
N ARG A 167 9.28 -17.37 -3.04
CA ARG A 167 10.15 -17.89 -1.98
C ARG A 167 9.91 -17.14 -0.65
N ARG A 168 9.89 -15.81 -0.65
CA ARG A 168 9.62 -14.97 0.54
C ARG A 168 8.24 -15.22 1.11
N ALA A 169 7.26 -15.45 0.25
CA ALA A 169 5.89 -15.77 0.65
C ALA A 169 5.71 -17.24 1.09
N ASN A 170 6.78 -18.03 1.17
CA ASN A 170 6.74 -19.46 1.48
C ASN A 170 5.82 -20.26 0.56
N GLN A 171 5.82 -19.95 -0.75
CA GLN A 171 4.97 -20.58 -1.74
C GLN A 171 5.68 -21.64 -2.59
N GLY A 172 6.84 -22.10 -2.18
CA GLY A 172 7.63 -23.13 -2.85
C GLY A 172 8.88 -22.60 -3.54
N ARG A 173 9.61 -23.49 -4.19
CA ARG A 173 10.84 -23.19 -4.95
C ARG A 173 10.53 -23.30 -6.42
N PHE A 174 10.60 -22.19 -7.12
CA PHE A 174 10.32 -22.08 -8.54
C PHE A 174 11.57 -21.65 -9.30
N GLN A 175 11.62 -21.98 -10.58
CA GLN A 175 12.61 -21.51 -11.55
C GLN A 175 11.93 -21.17 -12.87
N LEU A 176 12.51 -20.24 -13.63
CA LEU A 176 12.03 -19.91 -14.97
C LEU A 176 12.19 -21.11 -15.89
N ASP A 177 11.14 -21.45 -16.63
CA ASP A 177 11.12 -22.47 -17.67
C ASP A 177 11.07 -21.78 -19.05
N GLU A 178 12.24 -21.66 -19.66
CA GLU A 178 12.38 -20.98 -20.97
C GLU A 178 11.59 -21.71 -22.06
N SER A 179 11.45 -23.04 -21.99
CA SER A 179 10.75 -23.84 -23.01
C SER A 179 9.25 -23.57 -23.07
N ARG A 180 8.69 -23.05 -21.98
CA ARG A 180 7.26 -22.68 -21.84
C ARG A 180 7.05 -21.16 -21.76
N SER A 181 8.06 -20.39 -22.11
CA SER A 181 8.04 -18.93 -22.07
C SER A 181 8.15 -18.36 -23.48
N SER A 182 7.53 -17.21 -23.71
CA SER A 182 7.49 -16.57 -25.04
C SER A 182 7.27 -15.07 -24.97
N PHE A 183 7.55 -14.35 -26.07
CA PHE A 183 7.09 -12.98 -26.23
C PHE A 183 5.57 -12.91 -26.39
N TYR A 184 4.96 -11.88 -25.80
CA TYR A 184 3.55 -11.56 -25.99
C TYR A 184 3.40 -10.38 -26.94
N LEU A 185 3.50 -10.67 -28.26
CA LEU A 185 3.60 -9.66 -29.31
C LEU A 185 2.39 -8.73 -29.40
N ALA A 186 1.20 -9.21 -29.02
CA ALA A 186 -0.03 -8.39 -29.03
C ALA A 186 0.07 -7.11 -28.18
N ARG A 187 0.95 -7.12 -27.17
CA ARG A 187 1.21 -5.99 -26.27
C ARG A 187 2.64 -5.46 -26.35
N THR A 188 3.48 -6.03 -27.19
CA THR A 188 4.79 -5.46 -27.53
C THR A 188 4.60 -4.35 -28.55
N LYS A 189 4.83 -3.10 -28.13
CA LYS A 189 4.53 -1.89 -28.87
C LYS A 189 5.66 -0.87 -28.74
N ASN A 190 5.76 0.02 -29.69
CA ASN A 190 6.77 1.07 -29.66
C ASN A 190 6.13 2.44 -29.95
N PHE A 191 6.45 3.43 -29.14
CA PHE A 191 5.92 4.78 -29.18
C PHE A 191 7.06 5.80 -29.27
N PRO A 192 6.80 7.07 -29.62
CA PRO A 192 7.88 8.07 -29.76
C PRO A 192 8.70 8.33 -28.49
N GLN A 193 8.14 8.08 -27.27
CA GLN A 193 8.79 8.35 -26.00
C GLN A 193 8.99 7.10 -25.14
N ASN A 194 8.49 5.95 -25.57
CA ASN A 194 8.62 4.70 -24.81
C ASN A 194 8.56 3.47 -25.71
N THR A 195 9.30 2.45 -25.35
CA THR A 195 9.32 1.12 -25.96
C THR A 195 8.81 0.12 -24.96
N GLU A 196 7.78 -0.64 -25.31
CA GLU A 196 7.05 -1.55 -24.45
C GLU A 196 7.21 -2.99 -24.95
N VAL A 197 7.76 -3.87 -24.12
CA VAL A 197 7.95 -5.28 -24.45
C VAL A 197 7.25 -6.14 -23.40
N GLU A 198 6.37 -7.03 -23.84
CA GLU A 198 5.67 -7.94 -22.96
C GLU A 198 6.08 -9.38 -23.24
N THR A 199 6.36 -10.13 -22.16
CA THR A 199 6.71 -11.55 -22.20
C THR A 199 5.74 -12.36 -21.35
N GLN A 200 5.48 -13.59 -21.77
CA GLN A 200 4.76 -14.58 -20.97
C GLN A 200 5.80 -15.55 -20.43
N LEU A 201 5.97 -15.54 -19.10
CA LEU A 201 6.97 -16.33 -18.40
C LEU A 201 6.31 -17.43 -17.59
N THR A 202 6.75 -18.65 -17.76
CA THR A 202 6.31 -19.81 -16.97
C THR A 202 7.40 -20.19 -15.97
N PHE A 203 6.98 -20.38 -14.75
CA PHE A 203 7.84 -20.79 -13.65
C PHE A 203 7.41 -22.19 -13.22
N THR A 204 8.35 -23.11 -13.17
CA THR A 204 8.12 -24.47 -12.71
C THR A 204 8.76 -24.70 -11.36
N GLY A 205 8.10 -25.45 -10.50
CA GLY A 205 8.60 -25.64 -9.14
C GLY A 205 7.97 -26.84 -8.43
N ASP A 206 8.65 -27.23 -7.37
CA ASP A 206 8.23 -28.30 -6.47
C ASP A 206 7.63 -27.72 -5.18
N GLU A 207 6.81 -28.52 -4.51
CA GLU A 207 6.22 -28.19 -3.21
C GLU A 207 5.50 -26.82 -3.18
N PRO A 208 4.57 -26.55 -4.11
CA PRO A 208 3.84 -25.28 -4.13
C PRO A 208 3.08 -25.06 -2.82
N GLY A 209 3.16 -23.83 -2.29
CA GLY A 209 2.47 -23.44 -1.08
C GLY A 209 0.95 -23.37 -1.27
N ARG A 210 0.20 -23.24 -0.15
CA ARG A 210 -1.25 -23.24 -0.15
C ARG A 210 -1.86 -22.19 -1.09
N LEU A 211 -1.35 -20.96 -1.08
CA LEU A 211 -1.91 -19.87 -1.89
C LEU A 211 -1.74 -20.10 -3.40
N VAL A 212 -0.62 -20.69 -3.82
CA VAL A 212 -0.41 -21.07 -5.22
C VAL A 212 -1.35 -22.20 -5.61
N ARG A 213 -1.54 -23.21 -4.74
CA ARG A 213 -2.50 -24.30 -5.00
C ARG A 213 -3.95 -23.83 -5.12
N GLU A 214 -4.30 -22.77 -4.43
CA GLU A 214 -5.66 -22.19 -4.46
C GLU A 214 -5.90 -21.30 -5.70
N THR A 215 -4.84 -20.79 -6.34
CA THR A 215 -4.98 -19.79 -7.40
C THR A 215 -4.51 -20.23 -8.78
N VAL A 216 -3.68 -21.28 -8.86
CA VAL A 216 -3.07 -21.73 -10.11
C VAL A 216 -3.60 -23.12 -10.49
N PRO A 217 -4.13 -23.30 -11.72
CA PRO A 217 -4.71 -24.58 -12.16
C PRO A 217 -3.75 -25.77 -12.07
N THR A 218 -2.47 -25.54 -12.39
CA THR A 218 -1.38 -26.52 -12.22
C THR A 218 -0.34 -25.89 -11.33
N PRO A 219 -0.37 -26.12 -10.01
CA PRO A 219 0.45 -25.40 -9.05
C PRO A 219 1.96 -25.49 -9.28
N GLN A 220 2.42 -26.53 -9.97
CA GLN A 220 3.83 -26.73 -10.35
C GLN A 220 4.25 -25.96 -11.60
N ALA A 221 3.32 -25.28 -12.29
CA ALA A 221 3.58 -24.53 -13.53
C ALA A 221 2.78 -23.21 -13.54
N LEU A 222 3.34 -22.20 -12.91
CA LEU A 222 2.74 -20.86 -12.79
C LEU A 222 3.18 -20.00 -13.96
N THR A 223 2.23 -19.38 -14.67
CA THR A 223 2.52 -18.47 -15.79
C THR A 223 1.99 -17.09 -15.49
N VAL A 224 2.86 -16.06 -15.64
CA VAL A 224 2.49 -14.65 -15.59
C VAL A 224 3.03 -13.92 -16.80
N ARG A 225 2.44 -12.78 -17.13
CA ARG A 225 3.03 -11.84 -18.09
C ARG A 225 3.86 -10.81 -17.35
N GLN A 226 5.02 -10.50 -17.91
CA GLN A 226 5.94 -9.47 -17.45
C GLN A 226 6.08 -8.40 -18.52
N HIS A 227 6.09 -7.16 -18.12
CA HIS A 227 6.14 -6.01 -19.01
C HIS A 227 7.39 -5.19 -18.70
N HIS A 228 8.08 -4.79 -19.75
CA HIS A 228 9.27 -3.95 -19.71
C HIS A 228 8.99 -2.66 -20.46
N SER A 229 9.22 -1.54 -19.79
CA SER A 229 9.10 -0.20 -20.35
C SER A 229 10.47 0.48 -20.40
N LEU A 230 10.92 0.86 -21.57
CA LEU A 230 12.08 1.73 -21.78
C LEU A 230 11.52 3.13 -22.11
N VAL A 231 11.71 4.11 -21.25
CA VAL A 231 10.98 5.38 -21.29
C VAL A 231 11.96 6.54 -21.36
N ALA A 232 11.72 7.48 -22.26
CA ALA A 232 12.45 8.74 -22.30
C ALA A 232 12.23 9.51 -20.98
N LEU A 233 13.29 9.96 -20.35
CA LEU A 233 13.20 10.79 -19.16
C LEU A 233 12.56 12.15 -19.51
N PRO A 234 11.85 12.77 -18.56
CA PRO A 234 11.35 14.13 -18.71
C PRO A 234 12.48 15.14 -18.98
N ASP A 235 12.13 16.25 -19.57
CA ASP A 235 13.07 17.37 -19.76
C ASP A 235 13.50 17.99 -18.42
N ALA A 236 14.55 18.80 -18.44
CA ALA A 236 15.15 19.44 -17.26
C ALA A 236 14.28 20.57 -16.62
N GLY A 237 13.05 20.77 -17.07
CA GLY A 237 12.18 21.86 -16.58
C GLY A 237 11.52 21.63 -15.23
N TYR A 238 11.67 20.45 -14.61
CA TYR A 238 11.13 20.17 -13.29
C TYR A 238 12.01 20.78 -12.19
N LYS A 239 11.36 21.42 -11.20
CA LYS A 239 12.04 22.00 -10.03
C LYS A 239 11.72 21.15 -8.81
N PRO A 240 12.70 20.44 -8.22
CA PRO A 240 12.51 19.72 -6.97
C PRO A 240 12.08 20.65 -5.84
N ARG A 241 11.32 20.14 -4.88
CA ARG A 241 10.91 20.83 -3.65
C ARG A 241 11.38 20.05 -2.44
N ARG A 242 11.90 20.74 -1.42
CA ARG A 242 12.36 20.10 -0.17
C ARG A 242 11.22 19.39 0.54
N LEU A 243 11.53 18.26 1.16
CA LEU A 243 10.64 17.58 2.08
C LEU A 243 10.73 18.27 3.44
N ASP A 244 9.56 18.51 4.05
CA ASP A 244 9.47 19.02 5.43
C ASP A 244 8.75 17.97 6.30
N PRO A 245 9.30 17.62 7.47
CA PRO A 245 8.71 16.56 8.31
C PRO A 245 7.35 16.94 8.92
N ARG A 246 6.98 18.24 8.93
CA ARG A 246 5.67 18.71 9.44
C ARG A 246 4.51 18.39 8.50
N VAL A 247 4.80 17.94 7.27
CA VAL A 247 3.78 17.58 6.28
C VAL A 247 4.06 16.23 5.66
N GLY A 248 3.05 15.37 5.62
CA GLY A 248 3.14 13.99 5.17
C GLY A 248 3.22 13.87 3.64
N VAL A 249 4.35 14.23 3.05
CA VAL A 249 4.63 14.02 1.64
C VAL A 249 5.80 13.06 1.51
N MET A 250 5.65 12.03 0.66
CA MET A 250 6.73 11.09 0.34
C MET A 250 7.81 11.76 -0.49
N GLY A 251 9.02 11.21 -0.48
CA GLY A 251 10.10 11.80 -1.23
C GLY A 251 11.26 10.86 -1.53
N VAL A 252 12.21 11.37 -2.30
CA VAL A 252 13.51 10.76 -2.55
C VAL A 252 14.54 11.31 -1.57
N GLU A 253 15.38 10.43 -1.06
CA GLU A 253 16.50 10.77 -0.19
C GLU A 253 17.82 10.42 -0.87
N PHE A 254 18.79 11.30 -0.75
CA PHE A 254 20.12 11.12 -1.30
C PHE A 254 21.18 11.92 -0.50
N TYR A 255 22.45 11.57 -0.70
CA TYR A 255 23.59 12.26 -0.11
C TYR A 255 24.24 13.15 -1.16
N ASP A 256 24.31 14.47 -0.93
CA ASP A 256 24.96 15.44 -1.80
C ASP A 256 26.30 15.86 -1.20
N TYR A 257 27.38 15.30 -1.74
CA TYR A 257 28.74 15.58 -1.28
C TYR A 257 29.25 16.96 -1.68
N ALA A 258 28.55 17.69 -2.54
CA ALA A 258 28.81 19.09 -2.85
C ALA A 258 28.12 20.06 -1.90
N SER A 259 27.33 19.58 -0.95
CA SER A 259 26.74 20.43 0.09
C SER A 259 27.81 21.19 0.88
N PRO A 260 27.60 22.47 1.20
CA PRO A 260 28.51 23.21 2.08
C PRO A 260 28.75 22.49 3.41
N ILE A 261 29.95 22.57 3.96
CA ILE A 261 30.33 21.92 5.22
C ILE A 261 29.43 22.31 6.40
N THR A 262 28.75 23.43 6.30
CA THR A 262 27.80 23.95 7.30
C THR A 262 26.37 23.40 7.14
N GLU A 263 26.10 22.62 6.09
CA GLU A 263 24.80 22.05 5.77
C GLU A 263 24.87 20.50 5.79
N PRO A 264 23.74 19.82 6.11
CA PRO A 264 23.68 18.39 6.00
C PRO A 264 23.90 17.92 4.55
N ILE A 265 24.66 16.86 4.38
CA ILE A 265 24.82 16.20 3.07
C ILE A 265 23.57 15.41 2.70
N GLU A 266 22.75 15.01 3.68
CA GLU A 266 21.47 14.32 3.46
C GLU A 266 20.44 15.31 2.92
N GLN A 267 20.02 15.09 1.68
CA GLN A 267 18.99 15.88 1.01
C GLN A 267 17.73 15.06 0.83
N ARG A 268 16.57 15.73 0.92
CA ARG A 268 15.26 15.09 0.74
C ARG A 268 14.37 15.99 -0.13
N TRP A 269 13.87 15.41 -1.23
CA TRP A 269 12.95 16.09 -2.13
C TRP A 269 11.63 15.33 -2.19
N ILE A 270 10.50 16.06 -2.22
CA ILE A 270 9.18 15.44 -2.29
C ILE A 270 8.92 14.83 -3.66
N ASN A 271 8.12 13.77 -3.66
CA ASN A 271 7.58 13.19 -4.87
C ASN A 271 6.30 13.94 -5.27
N ARG A 272 6.24 14.42 -6.52
CA ARG A 272 5.05 15.07 -7.05
C ARG A 272 5.01 15.06 -8.57
N HIS A 273 3.82 15.11 -9.15
CA HIS A 273 3.66 15.37 -10.59
C HIS A 273 4.14 16.78 -10.94
N ARG A 274 4.65 16.95 -12.15
CA ARG A 274 4.90 18.27 -12.70
C ARG A 274 3.57 18.98 -12.95
N LEU A 275 3.37 20.12 -12.30
CA LEU A 275 2.19 20.96 -12.45
C LEU A 275 2.63 22.44 -12.49
N GLN A 276 2.23 23.14 -13.54
CA GLN A 276 2.59 24.53 -13.76
C GLN A 276 1.36 25.32 -14.18
N LYS A 277 1.15 26.50 -13.64
CA LYS A 277 0.10 27.42 -14.04
C LYS A 277 0.32 27.90 -15.48
N ARG A 278 -0.73 27.96 -16.28
CA ARG A 278 -0.69 28.59 -17.60
C ARG A 278 -0.40 30.10 -17.48
N ASP A 279 -0.98 30.74 -16.47
CA ASP A 279 -0.64 32.11 -16.06
C ASP A 279 -0.01 32.08 -14.66
N PRO A 280 1.34 32.14 -14.56
CA PRO A 280 2.05 32.10 -13.30
C PRO A 280 1.75 33.30 -12.36
N ALA A 281 1.29 34.41 -12.90
CA ALA A 281 0.98 35.62 -12.12
C ALA A 281 -0.43 35.57 -11.50
N ALA A 282 -1.34 34.76 -12.06
CA ALA A 282 -2.70 34.65 -11.56
C ALA A 282 -2.76 33.89 -10.22
N ALA A 283 -3.57 34.37 -9.28
CA ALA A 283 -3.83 33.66 -8.03
C ALA A 283 -4.42 32.25 -8.32
N VAL A 284 -5.33 32.14 -9.27
CA VAL A 284 -5.90 30.88 -9.75
C VAL A 284 -5.74 30.80 -11.26
N SER A 285 -5.20 29.68 -11.76
CA SER A 285 -4.99 29.44 -13.21
C SER A 285 -5.28 28.01 -13.58
N GLU A 286 -5.66 27.76 -14.83
CA GLU A 286 -5.58 26.41 -15.39
C GLU A 286 -4.12 25.96 -15.48
N PRO A 287 -3.83 24.65 -15.41
CA PRO A 287 -2.49 24.15 -15.63
C PRO A 287 -2.10 24.16 -17.12
N VAL A 288 -0.81 24.22 -17.41
CA VAL A 288 -0.28 23.96 -18.74
C VAL A 288 -0.68 22.55 -19.22
N LYS A 289 -0.54 21.55 -18.33
CA LYS A 289 -0.97 20.16 -18.57
C LYS A 289 -1.66 19.65 -17.29
N PRO A 290 -2.92 19.20 -17.37
CA PRO A 290 -3.60 18.63 -16.21
C PRO A 290 -3.06 17.24 -15.87
N ILE A 291 -3.18 16.85 -14.61
CA ILE A 291 -2.96 15.49 -14.13
C ILE A 291 -4.23 14.70 -14.41
N ILE A 292 -4.15 13.68 -15.27
CA ILE A 292 -5.30 12.88 -15.65
C ILE A 292 -5.12 11.44 -15.20
N TYR A 293 -6.10 10.91 -14.47
CA TYR A 293 -6.18 9.51 -14.10
C TYR A 293 -7.24 8.78 -14.92
N TYR A 294 -6.99 7.50 -15.20
CA TYR A 294 -7.88 6.68 -16.00
C TYR A 294 -8.32 5.46 -15.21
N VAL A 295 -9.64 5.27 -15.09
CA VAL A 295 -10.22 4.10 -14.44
C VAL A 295 -10.24 2.93 -15.41
N ASP A 296 -9.86 1.76 -14.92
CA ASP A 296 -9.92 0.47 -15.63
C ASP A 296 -11.37 0.20 -16.10
N SER A 297 -11.52 -0.06 -17.40
CA SER A 297 -12.82 -0.38 -18.00
C SER A 297 -13.44 -1.68 -17.46
N GLY A 298 -12.64 -2.56 -16.85
CA GLY A 298 -13.09 -3.79 -16.20
C GLY A 298 -13.80 -3.59 -14.85
N ALA A 299 -13.82 -2.37 -14.29
CA ALA A 299 -14.60 -2.10 -13.08
C ALA A 299 -16.11 -2.07 -13.40
N PRO A 300 -16.96 -2.87 -12.70
CA PRO A 300 -18.40 -2.87 -12.93
C PRO A 300 -19.09 -1.65 -12.31
N GLU A 301 -20.32 -1.33 -12.75
CA GLU A 301 -21.18 -0.39 -12.03
C GLU A 301 -21.76 -1.07 -10.76
N PRO A 302 -22.01 -0.34 -9.66
CA PRO A 302 -21.76 1.11 -9.43
C PRO A 302 -20.30 1.43 -8.99
N ILE A 303 -19.44 0.44 -8.96
CA ILE A 303 -18.04 0.58 -8.50
C ILE A 303 -17.27 1.56 -9.36
N ARG A 304 -17.40 1.46 -10.69
CA ARG A 304 -16.75 2.37 -11.65
C ARG A 304 -17.06 3.82 -11.34
N ARG A 305 -18.34 4.15 -11.11
CA ARG A 305 -18.78 5.50 -10.73
C ARG A 305 -18.15 5.92 -9.40
N ALA A 306 -18.15 5.04 -8.40
CA ALA A 306 -17.56 5.31 -7.09
C ALA A 306 -16.05 5.59 -7.18
N LEU A 307 -15.32 4.85 -8.03
CA LEU A 307 -13.90 5.08 -8.28
C LEU A 307 -13.64 6.46 -8.90
N ILE A 308 -14.45 6.83 -9.92
CA ILE A 308 -14.34 8.13 -10.57
C ILE A 308 -14.67 9.26 -9.60
N GLU A 309 -15.79 9.16 -8.88
CA GLU A 309 -16.22 10.17 -7.90
C GLU A 309 -15.18 10.38 -6.81
N GLY A 310 -14.74 9.31 -6.16
CA GLY A 310 -13.77 9.39 -5.06
C GLY A 310 -12.43 9.98 -5.50
N ALA A 311 -11.86 9.50 -6.61
CA ALA A 311 -10.62 10.05 -7.16
C ALA A 311 -10.79 11.54 -7.56
N SER A 312 -11.94 11.93 -8.06
CA SER A 312 -12.21 13.32 -8.51
C SER A 312 -12.23 14.33 -7.36
N TRP A 313 -12.37 13.90 -6.10
CA TRP A 313 -12.32 14.81 -4.95
C TRP A 313 -11.00 15.58 -4.86
N TRP A 314 -9.90 15.03 -5.37
CA TRP A 314 -8.61 15.72 -5.36
C TRP A 314 -8.62 17.05 -6.13
N ASN A 315 -9.56 17.26 -7.09
CA ASN A 315 -9.64 18.53 -7.77
C ASN A 315 -9.89 19.71 -6.79
N GLU A 316 -10.64 19.49 -5.70
CA GLU A 316 -10.84 20.48 -4.63
C GLU A 316 -9.54 20.91 -3.95
N ALA A 317 -8.62 19.95 -3.74
CA ALA A 317 -7.33 20.24 -3.12
C ALA A 317 -6.42 21.03 -4.08
N PHE A 318 -6.47 20.74 -5.38
CA PHE A 318 -5.75 21.52 -6.38
C PHE A 318 -6.34 22.91 -6.57
N GLU A 319 -7.65 23.07 -6.47
CA GLU A 319 -8.29 24.38 -6.45
C GLU A 319 -7.83 25.23 -5.25
N ALA A 320 -7.75 24.63 -4.06
CA ALA A 320 -7.19 25.26 -2.87
C ALA A 320 -5.70 25.63 -3.02
N ALA A 321 -4.95 24.92 -3.89
CA ALA A 321 -3.56 25.24 -4.25
C ALA A 321 -3.45 26.26 -5.40
N GLY A 322 -4.55 26.83 -5.88
CA GLY A 322 -4.58 27.87 -6.92
C GLY A 322 -4.60 27.33 -8.35
N PHE A 323 -5.09 26.09 -8.55
CA PHE A 323 -5.21 25.49 -9.87
C PHE A 323 -6.67 25.13 -10.20
N LYS A 324 -7.19 25.60 -11.32
CA LYS A 324 -8.52 25.25 -11.81
C LYS A 324 -8.42 24.08 -12.80
N ASN A 325 -9.29 23.08 -12.67
CA ASN A 325 -9.34 21.90 -13.57
C ASN A 325 -8.02 21.13 -13.69
N ALA A 326 -7.18 21.16 -12.65
CA ALA A 326 -5.84 20.58 -12.70
C ALA A 326 -5.83 19.07 -12.55
N PHE A 327 -6.82 18.51 -11.85
CA PHE A 327 -6.93 17.09 -11.62
C PHE A 327 -8.22 16.56 -12.28
N GLN A 328 -8.09 15.53 -13.11
CA GLN A 328 -9.21 14.97 -13.88
C GLN A 328 -9.21 13.45 -13.80
N VAL A 329 -10.41 12.86 -13.75
CA VAL A 329 -10.56 11.40 -13.78
C VAL A 329 -11.44 11.03 -14.97
N LYS A 330 -10.99 10.06 -15.78
CA LYS A 330 -11.65 9.62 -17.01
C LYS A 330 -11.70 8.10 -17.07
N LEU A 331 -12.54 7.57 -17.93
CA LEU A 331 -12.49 6.16 -18.28
C LEU A 331 -11.34 5.93 -19.29
N LEU A 332 -10.63 4.82 -19.15
CA LEU A 332 -9.55 4.47 -20.09
C LEU A 332 -10.15 4.24 -21.49
N PRO A 333 -9.62 4.88 -22.54
CA PRO A 333 -10.05 4.62 -23.91
C PRO A 333 -9.92 3.13 -24.29
N PRO A 334 -10.82 2.58 -25.09
CA PRO A 334 -10.82 1.14 -25.41
C PRO A 334 -9.55 0.62 -26.08
N ASP A 335 -8.89 1.49 -26.84
CA ASP A 335 -7.65 1.20 -27.60
C ASP A 335 -6.36 1.54 -26.83
N ALA A 336 -6.49 2.18 -25.66
CA ALA A 336 -5.35 2.52 -24.80
C ALA A 336 -4.79 1.29 -24.07
N ASP A 337 -3.47 1.27 -23.91
CA ASP A 337 -2.80 0.26 -23.09
C ASP A 337 -2.61 0.78 -21.66
N PRO A 338 -3.16 0.13 -20.62
CA PRO A 338 -3.02 0.57 -19.22
C PRO A 338 -1.57 0.53 -18.73
N MET A 339 -0.70 -0.25 -19.38
CA MET A 339 0.72 -0.31 -19.02
C MET A 339 1.55 0.81 -19.66
N ASP A 340 1.03 1.52 -20.65
CA ASP A 340 1.66 2.70 -21.23
C ASP A 340 1.92 3.76 -20.15
N VAL A 341 3.17 4.21 -20.06
CA VAL A 341 3.60 5.18 -19.05
C VAL A 341 2.86 6.53 -19.11
N ARG A 342 2.25 6.85 -20.22
CA ARG A 342 1.49 8.10 -20.41
C ARG A 342 0.16 8.15 -19.64
N TYR A 343 -0.35 7.01 -19.16
CA TYR A 343 -1.63 6.91 -18.47
C TYR A 343 -1.42 6.65 -16.97
N ASN A 344 -1.83 7.56 -16.11
CA ASN A 344 -2.01 7.25 -14.69
C ASN A 344 -3.25 6.36 -14.53
N MET A 345 -3.12 5.25 -13.81
CA MET A 345 -4.13 4.20 -13.78
C MET A 345 -4.77 4.00 -12.41
N ILE A 346 -6.07 3.73 -12.43
CA ILE A 346 -6.83 3.21 -11.29
C ILE A 346 -7.33 1.82 -11.70
N ASN A 347 -6.58 0.78 -11.27
CA ASN A 347 -6.84 -0.61 -11.63
C ASN A 347 -7.81 -1.27 -10.66
N TRP A 348 -8.79 -2.00 -11.19
CA TRP A 348 -9.69 -2.86 -10.43
C TRP A 348 -9.22 -4.31 -10.55
N VAL A 349 -8.75 -4.92 -9.45
CA VAL A 349 -8.11 -6.23 -9.49
C VAL A 349 -8.90 -7.27 -8.69
N HIS A 350 -8.96 -8.50 -9.21
CA HIS A 350 -9.58 -9.64 -8.55
C HIS A 350 -8.53 -10.52 -7.87
N ARG A 351 -8.85 -10.99 -6.66
CA ARG A 351 -7.98 -11.87 -5.86
C ARG A 351 -8.81 -12.94 -5.17
N SER A 352 -8.22 -14.08 -4.87
CA SER A 352 -8.82 -15.12 -4.06
C SER A 352 -8.87 -14.78 -2.57
N THR A 353 -7.98 -13.89 -2.12
CA THR A 353 -7.84 -13.45 -0.73
C THR A 353 -8.28 -12.02 -0.56
N ARG A 354 -8.84 -11.70 0.61
CA ARG A 354 -9.00 -10.32 1.04
C ARG A 354 -7.62 -9.73 1.32
N GLY A 355 -7.46 -8.44 1.06
CA GLY A 355 -6.19 -7.77 1.28
C GLY A 355 -6.31 -6.28 1.12
N TRP A 356 -5.17 -5.62 1.10
CA TRP A 356 -5.07 -4.17 0.98
C TRP A 356 -5.05 -3.72 -0.48
N SER A 357 -5.51 -2.50 -0.70
CA SER A 357 -5.26 -1.72 -1.91
C SER A 357 -3.97 -0.94 -1.74
N TYR A 358 -3.42 -0.40 -2.80
CA TYR A 358 -2.23 0.44 -2.73
C TYR A 358 -2.11 1.38 -3.93
N GLY A 359 -1.55 2.57 -3.68
CA GLY A 359 -1.06 3.48 -4.71
C GLY A 359 0.46 3.40 -4.80
N SER A 360 0.98 3.34 -6.02
CA SER A 360 2.41 3.37 -6.32
C SER A 360 2.68 4.28 -7.51
N SER A 361 3.90 4.75 -7.67
CA SER A 361 4.27 5.65 -8.75
C SER A 361 5.56 5.21 -9.44
N VAL A 362 5.70 5.63 -10.69
CA VAL A 362 6.96 5.62 -11.43
C VAL A 362 7.54 7.01 -11.27
N GLU A 363 8.72 7.10 -10.65
CA GLU A 363 9.34 8.35 -10.26
C GLU A 363 10.73 8.50 -10.89
N ASP A 364 11.10 9.72 -11.17
CA ASP A 364 12.50 10.04 -11.51
C ASP A 364 13.30 10.18 -10.19
N PRO A 365 14.17 9.21 -9.86
CA PRO A 365 14.93 9.26 -8.60
C PRO A 365 15.95 10.41 -8.54
N ARG A 366 16.18 11.10 -9.65
CA ARG A 366 17.07 12.27 -9.69
C ARG A 366 16.40 13.51 -9.14
N THR A 367 15.05 13.60 -9.20
CA THR A 367 14.31 14.84 -8.94
C THR A 367 13.09 14.67 -8.05
N GLY A 368 12.53 13.45 -7.93
CA GLY A 368 11.25 13.19 -7.30
C GLY A 368 10.03 13.48 -8.20
N GLU A 369 10.24 13.73 -9.52
CA GLU A 369 9.11 13.91 -10.43
C GLU A 369 8.35 12.61 -10.63
N ILE A 370 7.03 12.61 -10.35
CA ILE A 370 6.16 11.48 -10.64
C ILE A 370 5.80 11.48 -12.12
N ILE A 371 6.18 10.42 -12.81
CA ILE A 371 5.94 10.22 -14.25
C ILE A 371 4.61 9.51 -14.49
N LYS A 372 4.28 8.52 -13.63
CA LYS A 372 3.04 7.76 -13.71
C LYS A 372 2.56 7.38 -12.31
N GLY A 373 1.30 7.65 -12.01
CA GLY A 373 0.60 7.06 -10.87
C GLY A 373 -0.07 5.74 -11.25
N ASN A 374 -0.04 4.76 -10.35
CA ASN A 374 -0.63 3.45 -10.57
C ASN A 374 -1.31 2.94 -9.30
N VAL A 375 -2.62 3.03 -9.29
CA VAL A 375 -3.48 2.60 -8.17
C VAL A 375 -3.98 1.19 -8.42
N THR A 376 -3.99 0.36 -7.37
CA THR A 376 -4.50 -1.02 -7.39
C THR A 376 -5.54 -1.21 -6.29
N LEU A 377 -6.79 -1.45 -6.68
CA LEU A 377 -7.93 -1.62 -5.79
C LEU A 377 -8.46 -3.06 -5.88
N GLY A 378 -8.50 -3.74 -4.73
CA GLY A 378 -8.96 -5.13 -4.64
C GLY A 378 -10.49 -5.23 -4.60
N SER A 379 -11.08 -6.04 -5.50
CA SER A 379 -12.54 -6.19 -5.63
C SER A 379 -13.21 -6.80 -4.39
N LEU A 380 -12.51 -7.61 -3.61
CA LEU A 380 -13.06 -8.18 -2.40
C LEU A 380 -13.25 -7.16 -1.27
N ARG A 381 -12.71 -5.93 -1.42
CA ARG A 381 -12.88 -4.88 -0.41
C ARG A 381 -14.34 -4.50 -0.25
N VAL A 382 -15.06 -4.28 -1.35
CA VAL A 382 -16.48 -3.94 -1.28
C VAL A 382 -17.31 -5.03 -0.61
N ARG A 383 -16.96 -6.30 -0.84
CA ARG A 383 -17.64 -7.45 -0.20
C ARG A 383 -17.32 -7.56 1.29
N GLN A 384 -16.13 -7.15 1.71
CA GLN A 384 -15.76 -7.08 3.12
C GLN A 384 -16.58 -6.03 3.87
N ASP A 385 -16.71 -4.83 3.33
CA ASP A 385 -17.52 -3.78 3.96
C ASP A 385 -19.00 -4.15 3.99
N PHE A 386 -19.53 -4.82 2.97
CA PHE A 386 -20.87 -5.39 2.97
C PHE A 386 -21.05 -6.48 4.06
N LEU A 387 -20.02 -7.31 4.27
CA LEU A 387 -20.02 -8.30 5.34
C LEU A 387 -20.12 -7.62 6.71
N LEU A 388 -19.32 -6.56 6.95
CA LEU A 388 -19.35 -5.78 8.19
C LEU A 388 -20.74 -5.18 8.42
N GLY A 389 -21.28 -4.47 7.44
CA GLY A 389 -22.59 -3.83 7.57
C GLY A 389 -23.72 -4.81 7.83
N THR A 390 -23.77 -5.92 7.08
CA THR A 390 -24.80 -6.95 7.26
C THR A 390 -24.62 -7.79 8.53
N GLY A 391 -23.43 -7.80 9.13
CA GLY A 391 -23.17 -8.37 10.45
C GLY A 391 -23.78 -7.52 11.57
N MET A 392 -23.72 -6.18 11.44
CA MET A 392 -24.20 -5.23 12.44
C MET A 392 -25.71 -4.97 12.35
N ILE A 393 -26.24 -4.74 11.15
CA ILE A 393 -27.64 -4.48 10.87
C ILE A 393 -28.20 -5.62 10.03
N PRO A 394 -29.15 -6.41 10.57
CA PRO A 394 -29.76 -7.52 9.83
C PRO A 394 -30.57 -7.02 8.61
N PRO A 395 -30.17 -7.35 7.36
CA PRO A 395 -30.87 -6.85 6.19
C PRO A 395 -32.03 -7.73 5.72
N TYR A 396 -32.12 -9.00 6.19
CA TYR A 396 -33.04 -10.01 5.69
C TYR A 396 -34.17 -10.26 6.69
N THR A 397 -35.13 -9.35 6.82
CA THR A 397 -36.27 -9.53 7.74
C THR A 397 -37.29 -10.51 7.20
N SER A 398 -37.87 -11.33 8.06
CA SER A 398 -38.80 -12.44 7.77
C SER A 398 -40.24 -12.02 7.37
N GLY A 399 -40.46 -10.78 6.90
CA GLY A 399 -41.81 -10.22 6.67
C GLY A 399 -42.09 -9.70 5.26
N GLY A 400 -41.19 -9.82 4.31
CA GLY A 400 -41.41 -9.37 2.92
C GLY A 400 -41.36 -10.55 1.94
N ALA A 401 -42.51 -11.05 1.51
CA ALA A 401 -42.59 -11.95 0.37
C ALA A 401 -42.01 -11.23 -0.85
N ARG A 402 -40.80 -11.61 -1.28
CA ARG A 402 -40.24 -11.25 -2.60
C ARG A 402 -39.68 -12.49 -3.28
N HIS A 403 -40.01 -12.56 -4.56
CA HIS A 403 -39.78 -13.64 -5.49
C HIS A 403 -38.36 -14.20 -5.44
N GLY A 404 -38.27 -15.53 -5.56
CA GLY A 404 -37.02 -16.27 -5.58
C GLY A 404 -36.11 -15.86 -6.72
N GLY A 405 -35.09 -15.13 -6.34
CA GLY A 405 -33.87 -14.95 -7.11
C GLY A 405 -32.72 -15.46 -6.26
N ASP A 406 -31.84 -16.23 -6.83
CA ASP A 406 -30.68 -16.83 -6.14
C ASP A 406 -29.89 -15.75 -5.38
N ALA A 407 -29.59 -15.99 -4.13
CA ALA A 407 -28.82 -15.05 -3.30
C ALA A 407 -27.43 -14.70 -3.90
N PHE A 408 -26.91 -15.55 -4.77
CA PHE A 408 -25.73 -15.28 -5.61
C PHE A 408 -26.04 -14.30 -6.75
N CYS A 409 -27.27 -14.34 -7.32
CA CYS A 409 -27.75 -13.36 -8.29
C CYS A 409 -28.01 -12.00 -7.64
N GLU A 410 -28.52 -11.94 -6.40
CA GLU A 410 -28.73 -10.67 -5.69
C GLU A 410 -27.42 -9.92 -5.38
N LEU A 411 -26.32 -10.63 -5.04
CA LEU A 411 -25.00 -10.02 -4.96
C LEU A 411 -24.46 -9.61 -6.34
N GLY A 412 -24.80 -10.35 -7.39
CA GLY A 412 -24.51 -10.01 -8.78
C GLY A 412 -25.36 -8.82 -9.27
N MET A 413 -26.63 -8.72 -8.86
CA MET A 413 -27.52 -7.61 -9.21
C MET A 413 -27.23 -6.31 -8.45
N VAL A 414 -26.68 -6.37 -7.24
CA VAL A 414 -26.15 -5.17 -6.55
C VAL A 414 -25.01 -4.54 -7.37
N PHE A 415 -24.38 -5.31 -8.26
CA PHE A 415 -23.27 -4.84 -9.12
C PHE A 415 -23.59 -4.84 -10.61
N GLY A 416 -24.80 -5.23 -11.02
CA GLY A 416 -25.26 -5.27 -12.40
C GLY A 416 -26.51 -4.45 -12.63
N GLY A 417 -26.35 -3.15 -12.83
CA GLY A 417 -27.33 -2.25 -13.46
C GLY A 417 -28.73 -2.10 -12.80
N ASP A 418 -28.98 -0.99 -12.33
CA ASP A 418 -30.12 -0.11 -12.18
C ASP A 418 -30.08 0.64 -10.84
N ASP A 419 -29.98 1.95 -10.92
CA ASP A 419 -29.90 2.88 -9.77
C ASP A 419 -31.08 2.74 -8.79
N ASP A 420 -32.22 2.22 -9.25
CA ASP A 420 -33.43 2.04 -8.46
C ASP A 420 -33.30 0.92 -7.39
N TYR A 421 -32.42 -0.04 -7.57
CA TYR A 421 -32.25 -1.14 -6.63
C TYR A 421 -31.50 -0.72 -5.36
N LEU A 422 -30.60 0.24 -5.45
CA LEU A 422 -29.85 0.77 -4.31
C LEU A 422 -30.68 1.72 -3.43
N THR A 423 -31.82 2.23 -3.93
CA THR A 423 -32.62 3.27 -3.25
C THR A 423 -33.88 2.77 -2.53
N GLN A 424 -34.32 1.53 -2.72
CA GLN A 424 -35.65 1.09 -2.29
C GLN A 424 -35.75 0.10 -1.10
N ASN A 425 -34.64 -0.39 -0.49
CA ASN A 425 -34.72 -1.37 0.62
C ASN A 425 -33.67 -1.19 1.71
N SER A 426 -33.99 -1.66 2.91
CA SER A 426 -33.12 -1.65 4.11
C SER A 426 -31.83 -2.50 3.99
N SER A 427 -31.69 -3.36 2.99
CA SER A 427 -30.44 -3.97 2.57
C SER A 427 -29.47 -2.93 1.96
N THR A 428 -29.97 -1.76 1.65
CA THR A 428 -29.30 -0.64 1.02
C THR A 428 -28.24 0.01 1.90
N ASP A 429 -28.39 0.03 3.22
CA ASP A 429 -27.49 0.75 4.10
C ASP A 429 -26.09 0.13 4.10
N ALA A 430 -26.00 -1.20 4.16
CA ALA A 430 -24.72 -1.90 4.08
C ALA A 430 -24.08 -1.81 2.68
N ALA A 431 -24.89 -1.86 1.62
CA ALA A 431 -24.41 -1.70 0.25
C ALA A 431 -23.97 -0.26 -0.02
N ALA A 432 -24.75 0.73 0.42
CA ALA A 432 -24.40 2.14 0.32
C ALA A 432 -23.13 2.48 1.08
N MET A 433 -22.97 1.93 2.30
CA MET A 433 -21.75 2.03 3.10
C MET A 433 -20.54 1.44 2.35
N SER A 434 -20.70 0.27 1.74
CA SER A 434 -19.62 -0.39 0.99
C SER A 434 -19.18 0.43 -0.21
N VAL A 435 -20.12 1.03 -0.95
CA VAL A 435 -19.82 1.91 -2.08
C VAL A 435 -19.19 3.23 -1.60
N ALA A 436 -19.63 3.78 -0.46
CA ALA A 436 -19.00 4.96 0.15
C ALA A 436 -17.54 4.67 0.53
N ARG A 437 -17.25 3.47 1.03
CA ARG A 437 -15.85 3.05 1.28
C ARG A 437 -15.03 3.01 0.01
N ILE A 438 -15.58 2.52 -1.12
CA ILE A 438 -14.86 2.50 -2.40
C ILE A 438 -14.52 3.92 -2.88
N ARG A 439 -15.44 4.90 -2.69
CA ARG A 439 -15.13 6.31 -2.99
C ARG A 439 -13.96 6.81 -2.16
N GLN A 440 -14.03 6.64 -0.85
CA GLN A 440 -12.97 7.05 0.08
C GLN A 440 -11.64 6.35 -0.22
N LEU A 441 -11.67 5.04 -0.50
CA LEU A 441 -10.49 4.24 -0.84
C LEU A 441 -9.87 4.69 -2.17
N SER A 442 -10.69 5.01 -3.17
CA SER A 442 -10.21 5.55 -4.45
C SER A 442 -9.46 6.87 -4.25
N ALA A 443 -10.01 7.78 -3.44
CA ALA A 443 -9.32 9.02 -3.08
C ALA A 443 -8.00 8.75 -2.34
N HIS A 444 -8.01 7.83 -1.37
CA HIS A 444 -6.86 7.45 -0.56
C HIS A 444 -5.70 6.94 -1.43
N GLU A 445 -5.94 5.94 -2.26
CA GLU A 445 -4.89 5.33 -3.09
C GLU A 445 -4.36 6.29 -4.17
N VAL A 446 -5.23 7.15 -4.69
CA VAL A 446 -4.80 8.25 -5.58
C VAL A 446 -3.91 9.23 -4.82
N GLY A 447 -4.22 9.56 -3.56
CA GLY A 447 -3.40 10.43 -2.74
C GLY A 447 -1.94 9.97 -2.63
N HIS A 448 -1.70 8.66 -2.50
CA HIS A 448 -0.34 8.11 -2.54
C HIS A 448 0.37 8.40 -3.85
N THR A 449 -0.35 8.29 -4.96
CA THR A 449 0.22 8.55 -6.29
C THR A 449 0.32 10.05 -6.63
N LEU A 450 -0.17 10.92 -5.74
CA LEU A 450 0.09 12.37 -5.72
C LEU A 450 1.26 12.75 -4.81
N GLY A 451 1.89 11.76 -4.16
CA GLY A 451 3.03 11.94 -3.27
C GLY A 451 2.68 11.98 -1.79
N LEU A 452 1.42 11.76 -1.37
CA LEU A 452 1.03 11.87 0.03
C LEU A 452 1.28 10.58 0.80
N ALA A 453 1.80 10.70 2.03
CA ALA A 453 1.92 9.64 3.02
C ALA A 453 0.64 9.52 3.86
N HIS A 454 0.48 8.40 4.58
CA HIS A 454 -0.59 8.27 5.56
C HIS A 454 -0.47 9.32 6.67
N ASN A 455 -1.61 9.87 7.09
CA ASN A 455 -1.71 10.68 8.30
C ASN A 455 -2.70 10.05 9.29
N PHE A 456 -2.19 9.29 10.24
CA PHE A 456 -3.01 8.56 11.22
C PHE A 456 -3.54 9.42 12.37
N ALA A 457 -3.26 10.72 12.38
CA ALA A 457 -3.83 11.65 13.33
C ALA A 457 -5.11 12.33 12.80
N ALA A 458 -5.44 12.15 11.53
CA ALA A 458 -6.47 12.93 10.84
C ALA A 458 -7.91 12.59 11.25
N SER A 459 -8.16 11.45 11.89
CA SER A 459 -9.46 11.10 12.48
C SER A 459 -9.84 12.04 13.63
N THR A 460 -8.85 12.68 14.28
CA THR A 460 -9.01 13.36 15.57
C THR A 460 -9.32 14.85 15.50
N TYR A 461 -9.25 15.46 14.31
CA TYR A 461 -9.53 16.90 14.12
C TYR A 461 -10.33 17.17 12.85
N ASP A 462 -10.97 18.33 12.79
CA ASP A 462 -11.78 18.82 11.64
C ASP A 462 -12.78 17.78 11.05
N GLY A 463 -13.27 16.89 11.90
CA GLY A 463 -14.26 15.89 11.52
C GLY A 463 -13.80 14.94 10.40
N ARG A 464 -12.61 14.40 10.48
CA ARG A 464 -11.87 13.59 9.48
C ARG A 464 -11.10 14.47 8.50
N ALA A 465 -9.95 14.96 8.96
CA ALA A 465 -9.16 15.96 8.25
C ALA A 465 -8.46 15.45 6.99
N SER A 466 -8.37 14.15 6.77
CA SER A 466 -7.65 13.59 5.62
C SER A 466 -8.24 12.26 5.14
N VAL A 467 -8.27 12.09 3.82
CA VAL A 467 -8.53 10.77 3.20
C VAL A 467 -7.32 9.84 3.31
N MET A 468 -6.13 10.37 3.68
CA MET A 468 -4.90 9.58 3.88
C MET A 468 -4.85 8.87 5.23
N ASP A 469 -5.92 8.89 5.99
CA ASP A 469 -6.13 8.05 7.17
C ASP A 469 -6.76 6.70 6.79
N TYR A 470 -6.75 5.75 7.73
CA TYR A 470 -7.47 4.48 7.64
C TYR A 470 -8.73 4.52 8.51
N PRO A 471 -9.86 5.03 8.03
CA PRO A 471 -11.07 5.07 8.83
C PRO A 471 -11.72 3.69 8.95
N ALA A 472 -12.18 3.32 10.16
CA ALA A 472 -13.25 2.34 10.32
C ALA A 472 -14.59 2.95 9.86
N PRO A 473 -15.60 2.14 9.51
CA PRO A 473 -16.93 2.69 9.29
C PRO A 473 -17.43 3.32 10.61
N MET A 474 -17.74 4.60 10.58
CA MET A 474 -18.39 5.26 11.73
C MET A 474 -19.82 4.78 11.83
N VAL A 475 -20.15 4.12 12.94
CA VAL A 475 -21.50 3.63 13.22
C VAL A 475 -22.13 4.54 14.24
N GLU A 476 -23.13 5.33 13.83
CA GLU A 476 -23.86 6.19 14.74
C GLU A 476 -24.99 5.40 15.44
N ILE A 477 -25.39 5.86 16.62
CA ILE A 477 -26.54 5.33 17.34
C ILE A 477 -27.65 6.39 17.30
N LYS A 478 -28.69 6.13 16.51
CA LYS A 478 -29.85 7.02 16.37
C LYS A 478 -31.11 6.34 16.94
N ASN A 479 -31.72 6.93 17.93
CA ASN A 479 -32.93 6.37 18.58
C ASN A 479 -32.76 4.89 19.02
N GLY A 480 -31.58 4.55 19.53
CA GLY A 480 -31.25 3.18 19.98
C GLY A 480 -30.99 2.18 18.85
N LYS A 481 -30.88 2.62 17.59
CA LYS A 481 -30.57 1.79 16.42
C LYS A 481 -29.23 2.21 15.82
N LEU A 482 -28.55 1.25 15.17
CA LEU A 482 -27.33 1.50 14.41
C LEU A 482 -27.65 2.20 13.08
N ASP A 483 -26.81 3.16 12.70
CA ASP A 483 -26.97 3.97 11.48
C ASP A 483 -25.64 4.12 10.75
N PHE A 484 -25.60 3.83 9.44
CA PHE A 484 -24.41 3.91 8.58
C PHE A 484 -24.39 5.13 7.65
N SER A 485 -25.35 6.05 7.78
CA SER A 485 -25.50 7.19 6.86
C SER A 485 -24.24 8.08 6.80
N ASN A 486 -23.44 8.08 7.86
CA ASN A 486 -22.17 8.83 7.99
C ASN A 486 -20.95 7.92 8.14
N ALA A 487 -21.01 6.68 7.63
CA ALA A 487 -19.95 5.70 7.86
C ALA A 487 -18.58 6.16 7.32
N TYR A 488 -18.56 6.85 6.19
CA TYR A 488 -17.34 7.37 5.57
C TYR A 488 -17.50 8.82 5.14
N GLY A 489 -16.43 9.61 5.26
CA GLY A 489 -16.39 11.00 4.84
C GLY A 489 -16.55 11.17 3.32
N ARG A 490 -16.99 12.36 2.89
CA ARG A 490 -17.07 12.76 1.49
C ARG A 490 -16.12 13.92 1.23
N GLY A 491 -15.49 13.91 0.06
CA GLY A 491 -14.50 14.92 -0.32
C GLY A 491 -13.15 14.70 0.35
N VAL A 492 -12.19 15.53 0.03
CA VAL A 492 -10.88 15.60 0.69
C VAL A 492 -10.95 16.53 1.89
N GLY A 493 -10.16 16.20 2.93
CA GLY A 493 -10.17 16.95 4.19
C GLY A 493 -9.32 18.22 4.17
N THR A 494 -9.33 18.92 5.29
CA THR A 494 -8.55 20.17 5.48
C THR A 494 -7.06 19.93 5.41
N TYR A 495 -6.61 18.79 5.96
CA TYR A 495 -5.21 18.39 5.92
C TYR A 495 -4.78 18.02 4.49
N ASP A 496 -5.62 17.35 3.72
CA ASP A 496 -5.34 17.02 2.32
C ASP A 496 -5.11 18.30 1.48
N LYS A 497 -5.96 19.31 1.68
CA LYS A 497 -5.81 20.62 1.02
C LYS A 497 -4.53 21.33 1.44
N PHE A 498 -4.16 21.23 2.72
CA PHE A 498 -2.90 21.76 3.24
C PHE A 498 -1.69 21.05 2.63
N ALA A 499 -1.68 19.72 2.60
CA ALA A 499 -0.59 18.93 2.05
C ALA A 499 -0.41 19.13 0.54
N ILE A 500 -1.50 19.19 -0.23
CA ILE A 500 -1.46 19.51 -1.67
C ILE A 500 -0.98 20.94 -1.91
N ARG A 501 -1.38 21.91 -1.09
CA ARG A 501 -0.83 23.29 -1.19
C ARG A 501 0.68 23.28 -0.97
N TYR A 502 1.18 22.57 0.06
CA TYR A 502 2.62 22.45 0.26
C TYR A 502 3.29 21.79 -0.95
N ALA A 503 2.75 20.70 -1.45
CA ALA A 503 3.38 19.96 -2.52
C ALA A 503 3.31 20.67 -3.89
N TYR A 504 2.20 21.33 -4.22
CA TYR A 504 1.91 21.76 -5.60
C TYR A 504 1.73 23.28 -5.79
N ALA A 505 1.52 24.08 -4.74
CA ALA A 505 1.33 25.52 -4.94
C ALA A 505 2.48 26.12 -5.73
N GLN A 506 2.13 26.95 -6.72
CA GLN A 506 3.06 27.78 -7.49
C GLN A 506 2.86 29.24 -7.09
N PHE A 507 3.92 29.84 -6.58
CA PHE A 507 3.90 31.23 -6.15
C PHE A 507 4.15 32.19 -7.31
N ALA A 508 3.86 33.46 -7.11
CA ALA A 508 4.06 34.48 -8.13
C ALA A 508 5.53 34.57 -8.57
N PRO A 509 5.80 34.96 -9.82
CA PRO A 509 7.16 35.21 -10.28
C PRO A 509 7.91 36.17 -9.36
N GLY A 510 9.13 35.81 -8.92
CA GLY A 510 9.94 36.60 -8.01
C GLY A 510 9.65 36.42 -6.52
N ALA A 511 8.63 35.66 -6.13
CA ALA A 511 8.39 35.28 -4.73
C ALA A 511 9.49 34.35 -4.22
N ASP A 512 9.86 34.49 -2.96
CA ASP A 512 10.72 33.57 -2.25
C ASP A 512 9.90 32.31 -1.87
N GLU A 513 10.04 31.24 -2.66
CA GLU A 513 9.32 29.98 -2.46
C GLU A 513 9.55 29.41 -1.06
N ALA A 514 10.77 29.47 -0.53
CA ALA A 514 11.09 28.92 0.78
C ALA A 514 10.34 29.68 1.90
N ALA A 515 10.32 31.02 1.82
CA ALA A 515 9.60 31.85 2.77
C ALA A 515 8.07 31.65 2.67
N GLU A 516 7.52 31.45 1.46
CA GLU A 516 6.08 31.19 1.28
C GLU A 516 5.69 29.82 1.84
N LEU A 517 6.52 28.79 1.61
CA LEU A 517 6.29 27.46 2.17
C LEU A 517 6.40 27.46 3.70
N GLU A 518 7.37 28.16 4.27
CA GLU A 518 7.47 28.27 5.73
C GLU A 518 6.23 28.94 6.34
N ARG A 519 5.74 30.04 5.75
CA ARG A 519 4.47 30.67 6.19
C ARG A 519 3.28 29.72 6.12
N LEU A 520 3.21 28.90 5.07
CA LEU A 520 2.18 27.87 4.94
C LEU A 520 2.25 26.81 6.05
N LEU A 521 3.47 26.37 6.40
CA LEU A 521 3.70 25.39 7.46
C LEU A 521 3.41 25.97 8.85
N GLU A 522 3.80 27.22 9.10
CA GLU A 522 3.47 27.93 10.34
C GLU A 522 1.96 28.12 10.51
N ASP A 523 1.24 28.53 9.46
CA ASP A 523 -0.24 28.63 9.46
C ASP A 523 -0.89 27.26 9.72
N GLY A 524 -0.42 26.22 9.07
CA GLY A 524 -0.89 24.85 9.29
C GLY A 524 -0.72 24.41 10.75
N THR A 525 0.48 24.62 11.30
CA THR A 525 0.80 24.32 12.71
C THR A 525 -0.09 25.12 13.68
N ALA A 526 -0.27 26.40 13.43
CA ALA A 526 -1.12 27.27 14.26
C ALA A 526 -2.59 26.84 14.26
N ARG A 527 -3.07 26.28 13.15
CA ARG A 527 -4.43 25.72 13.01
C ARG A 527 -4.56 24.29 13.51
N GLY A 528 -3.49 23.69 14.03
CA GLY A 528 -3.53 22.35 14.60
C GLY A 528 -3.48 21.21 13.56
N MET A 529 -2.95 21.46 12.36
CA MET A 529 -2.72 20.42 11.33
C MET A 529 -1.63 19.47 11.81
N LEU A 530 -2.04 18.39 12.44
CA LEU A 530 -1.15 17.36 12.99
C LEU A 530 -0.88 16.30 11.94
N PHE A 531 0.39 15.94 11.78
CA PHE A 531 0.84 14.83 10.96
C PHE A 531 1.62 13.82 11.78
N ILE A 532 1.17 12.56 11.78
CA ILE A 532 1.87 11.42 12.39
C ILE A 532 1.84 10.24 11.40
N SER A 533 3.03 9.75 11.09
CA SER A 533 3.26 8.73 10.05
C SER A 533 3.06 7.29 10.53
N ASP A 534 3.21 6.35 9.59
CA ASP A 534 3.20 4.90 9.84
C ASP A 534 4.20 4.47 10.92
N ALA A 535 5.40 5.03 10.91
CA ALA A 535 6.47 4.67 11.84
C ALA A 535 6.09 4.84 13.31
N ASP A 536 5.24 5.84 13.59
CA ASP A 536 4.81 6.18 14.95
C ASP A 536 3.40 5.69 15.29
N ALA A 537 2.61 5.30 14.30
CA ALA A 537 1.25 4.83 14.50
C ALA A 537 1.13 3.29 14.55
N ARG A 538 1.92 2.56 13.74
CA ARG A 538 1.79 1.10 13.56
C ARG A 538 2.46 0.21 14.60
N PRO A 539 3.65 0.53 15.14
CA PRO A 539 4.30 -0.37 16.07
C PRO A 539 3.42 -0.70 17.30
N PRO A 540 3.47 -1.94 17.83
CA PRO A 540 2.71 -2.32 19.04
C PRO A 540 2.97 -1.38 20.23
N GLY A 541 4.21 -0.90 20.36
CA GLY A 541 4.63 0.05 21.36
C GLY A 541 4.38 1.52 21.04
N ALA A 542 3.65 1.86 19.96
CA ALA A 542 3.35 3.24 19.58
C ALA A 542 2.77 4.05 20.74
N ALA A 543 3.19 5.31 20.83
CA ALA A 543 2.96 6.14 22.00
C ALA A 543 1.95 7.27 21.77
N HIS A 544 1.74 7.71 20.54
CA HIS A 544 0.90 8.88 20.26
C HIS A 544 -0.59 8.53 20.33
N PRO A 545 -1.37 9.07 21.30
CA PRO A 545 -2.77 8.70 21.51
C PRO A 545 -3.70 9.04 20.34
N LEU A 546 -3.35 10.08 19.58
CA LEU A 546 -4.16 10.59 18.47
C LEU A 546 -3.75 10.02 17.10
N ALA A 547 -2.84 9.05 17.06
CA ALA A 547 -2.37 8.47 15.79
C ALA A 547 -2.68 6.97 15.74
N ASN A 548 -3.77 6.62 15.07
CA ASN A 548 -4.31 5.28 15.09
C ASN A 548 -4.77 4.83 13.71
N LEU A 549 -4.93 3.52 13.55
CA LEU A 549 -5.45 2.90 12.34
C LEU A 549 -6.84 2.34 12.65
N TRP A 550 -7.79 2.56 11.76
CA TRP A 550 -9.16 2.02 11.86
C TRP A 550 -9.92 2.52 13.10
N ASP A 551 -9.56 3.70 13.58
CA ASP A 551 -10.27 4.41 14.63
C ASP A 551 -11.19 5.50 14.07
N ASN A 552 -11.97 6.09 14.95
CA ASN A 552 -12.85 7.21 14.66
C ASN A 552 -12.79 8.22 15.81
N GLY A 553 -13.10 9.48 15.53
CA GLY A 553 -13.36 10.54 16.48
C GLY A 553 -12.12 11.10 17.18
N ALA A 554 -12.32 12.24 17.83
CA ALA A 554 -11.26 13.01 18.47
C ALA A 554 -10.78 12.44 19.82
N ASP A 555 -11.61 11.62 20.47
CA ASP A 555 -11.33 11.03 21.78
C ASP A 555 -11.37 9.50 21.71
N PRO A 556 -10.20 8.82 21.67
CA PRO A 556 -10.13 7.38 21.54
C PRO A 556 -10.82 6.60 22.66
N VAL A 557 -10.87 7.15 23.89
CA VAL A 557 -11.49 6.49 25.05
C VAL A 557 -13.00 6.62 25.02
N ALA A 558 -13.51 7.79 24.69
CA ALA A 558 -14.95 8.00 24.52
C ALA A 558 -15.48 7.13 23.36
N MET A 559 -14.72 7.05 22.27
CA MET A 559 -15.06 6.21 21.13
C MET A 559 -14.99 4.72 21.45
N LEU A 560 -14.05 4.25 22.28
CA LEU A 560 -14.07 2.85 22.74
C LEU A 560 -15.39 2.51 23.45
N ARG A 561 -15.86 3.39 24.32
CA ARG A 561 -17.16 3.20 24.99
C ARG A 561 -18.32 3.19 23.99
N HIS A 562 -18.27 4.08 22.99
CA HIS A 562 -19.25 4.11 21.90
C HIS A 562 -19.26 2.80 21.10
N GLU A 563 -18.09 2.30 20.68
CA GLU A 563 -17.96 1.07 19.90
C GLU A 563 -18.38 -0.18 20.70
N MET A 564 -18.18 -0.18 22.01
CA MET A 564 -18.74 -1.22 22.89
C MET A 564 -20.28 -1.17 22.93
N GLU A 565 -20.89 -0.01 22.88
CA GLU A 565 -22.35 0.13 22.81
C GLU A 565 -22.88 -0.26 21.42
N VAL A 566 -22.21 0.13 20.32
CA VAL A 566 -22.52 -0.34 18.97
C VAL A 566 -22.50 -1.87 18.92
N ARG A 567 -21.45 -2.50 19.48
CA ARG A 567 -21.31 -3.95 19.57
C ARG A 567 -22.46 -4.58 20.36
N ARG A 568 -22.84 -4.01 21.49
CA ARG A 568 -23.95 -4.49 22.34
C ARG A 568 -25.28 -4.47 21.59
N ILE A 569 -25.59 -3.36 20.90
CA ILE A 569 -26.81 -3.22 20.08
C ILE A 569 -26.79 -4.23 18.94
N GLY A 570 -25.68 -4.35 18.21
CA GLY A 570 -25.52 -5.29 17.11
C GLY A 570 -25.72 -6.74 17.57
N LEU A 571 -25.09 -7.15 18.68
CA LEU A 571 -25.27 -8.49 19.25
C LEU A 571 -26.72 -8.72 19.71
N ALA A 572 -27.40 -7.70 20.24
CA ALA A 572 -28.78 -7.82 20.67
C ALA A 572 -29.75 -8.15 19.52
N GLN A 573 -29.50 -7.66 18.31
CA GLN A 573 -30.34 -7.91 17.13
C GLN A 573 -29.80 -9.02 16.19
N PHE A 574 -28.60 -9.56 16.43
CA PHE A 574 -27.98 -10.59 15.62
C PHE A 574 -28.77 -11.89 15.62
N GLY A 575 -28.96 -12.51 14.44
CA GLY A 575 -29.66 -13.76 14.27
C GLY A 575 -29.84 -14.18 12.81
N LEU A 576 -30.89 -14.94 12.52
CA LEU A 576 -31.17 -15.50 11.18
C LEU A 576 -31.30 -14.43 10.09
N ALA A 577 -31.74 -13.25 10.44
CA ALA A 577 -31.90 -12.13 9.52
C ALA A 577 -30.56 -11.49 9.08
N ASN A 578 -29.41 -11.96 9.57
CA ASN A 578 -28.08 -11.53 9.10
C ASN A 578 -27.60 -12.31 7.86
N ILE A 579 -28.28 -13.40 7.47
CA ILE A 579 -27.95 -14.19 6.30
C ILE A 579 -29.19 -14.38 5.40
N PRO A 580 -29.00 -14.47 4.06
CA PRO A 580 -30.09 -14.73 3.12
C PRO A 580 -30.76 -16.07 3.33
N ARG A 581 -32.01 -16.18 2.87
CA ARG A 581 -32.72 -17.49 2.82
C ARG A 581 -31.92 -18.47 1.95
N GLY A 582 -31.81 -19.74 2.42
CA GLY A 582 -31.06 -20.78 1.72
C GLY A 582 -29.58 -20.84 2.06
N THR A 583 -29.04 -19.86 2.82
CA THR A 583 -27.66 -19.89 3.29
C THR A 583 -27.51 -20.84 4.48
N PRO A 584 -26.48 -21.70 4.53
CA PRO A 584 -26.20 -22.52 5.70
C PRO A 584 -26.02 -21.68 6.97
N LEU A 585 -26.65 -22.10 8.07
CA LEU A 585 -26.59 -21.35 9.33
C LEU A 585 -25.17 -21.22 9.87
N SER A 586 -24.27 -22.13 9.56
CA SER A 586 -22.84 -22.04 9.90
C SER A 586 -22.16 -20.78 9.35
N MET A 587 -22.71 -20.16 8.29
CA MET A 587 -22.19 -18.90 7.72
C MET A 587 -22.48 -17.68 8.61
N LEU A 588 -23.30 -17.81 9.66
CA LEU A 588 -23.49 -16.78 10.67
C LEU A 588 -22.18 -16.46 11.41
N GLU A 589 -21.29 -17.44 11.59
CA GLU A 589 -19.99 -17.22 12.24
C GLU A 589 -19.17 -16.12 11.52
N ALA A 590 -19.11 -16.15 10.18
CA ALA A 590 -18.40 -15.14 9.39
C ALA A 590 -18.99 -13.73 9.51
N LYS A 591 -20.27 -13.60 9.90
CA LYS A 591 -20.93 -12.33 10.20
C LYS A 591 -20.74 -11.91 11.67
N LEU A 592 -20.69 -12.89 12.56
CA LEU A 592 -20.53 -12.67 14.00
C LEU A 592 -19.14 -12.15 14.34
N LEU A 593 -18.08 -12.71 13.74
CA LEU A 593 -16.70 -12.35 14.07
C LEU A 593 -16.42 -10.84 13.97
N PRO A 594 -16.68 -10.14 12.83
CA PRO A 594 -16.42 -8.71 12.75
C PRO A 594 -17.32 -7.88 13.68
N LEU A 595 -18.55 -8.29 13.95
CA LEU A 595 -19.42 -7.65 14.93
C LEU A 595 -18.90 -7.84 16.36
N TYR A 596 -18.53 -9.06 16.70
CA TYR A 596 -18.05 -9.39 18.05
C TYR A 596 -16.71 -8.70 18.37
N LEU A 597 -15.82 -8.55 17.40
CA LEU A 597 -14.54 -7.86 17.51
C LEU A 597 -14.59 -6.40 17.01
N HIS A 598 -15.78 -5.80 16.88
CA HIS A 598 -15.93 -4.46 16.30
C HIS A 598 -15.09 -3.39 17.03
N HIS A 599 -15.01 -3.44 18.33
CA HIS A 599 -14.28 -2.54 19.19
C HIS A 599 -12.75 -2.65 19.12
N ARG A 600 -12.19 -3.66 18.44
CA ARG A 600 -10.76 -4.03 18.54
C ARG A 600 -9.79 -2.90 18.21
N TYR A 601 -10.04 -2.15 17.16
CA TYR A 601 -9.15 -1.07 16.73
C TYR A 601 -9.29 0.17 17.62
N GLN A 602 -10.50 0.46 18.06
CA GLN A 602 -10.74 1.56 18.98
C GLN A 602 -10.14 1.30 20.37
N LEU A 603 -10.09 0.03 20.78
CA LEU A 603 -9.38 -0.39 21.99
C LEU A 603 -7.87 -0.16 21.85
N GLN A 604 -7.29 -0.53 20.69
CA GLN A 604 -5.89 -0.26 20.39
C GLN A 604 -5.56 1.24 20.36
N ALA A 605 -6.50 2.06 19.91
CA ALA A 605 -6.37 3.52 19.98
C ALA A 605 -6.41 4.03 21.45
N ALA A 606 -7.38 3.58 22.25
CA ALA A 606 -7.55 4.01 23.63
C ALA A 606 -6.33 3.66 24.50
N VAL A 607 -5.78 2.43 24.34
CA VAL A 607 -4.65 1.96 25.15
C VAL A 607 -3.36 2.78 24.92
N LYS A 608 -3.21 3.46 23.78
CA LYS A 608 -2.07 4.36 23.54
C LYS A 608 -2.02 5.56 24.50
N SER A 609 -3.13 5.89 25.17
CA SER A 609 -3.13 6.90 26.23
C SER A 609 -2.41 6.41 27.50
N VAL A 610 -2.30 5.09 27.74
CA VAL A 610 -1.58 4.49 28.86
C VAL A 610 -0.09 4.47 28.56
N GLY A 611 0.72 5.20 29.32
CA GLY A 611 2.13 5.44 28.99
C GLY A 611 2.29 6.23 27.69
N GLY A 612 1.29 7.06 27.38
CA GLY A 612 1.21 7.80 26.13
C GLY A 612 2.02 9.10 26.14
N LEU A 613 2.41 9.52 24.93
CA LEU A 613 3.17 10.73 24.67
C LEU A 613 2.58 11.45 23.46
N TYR A 614 2.15 12.68 23.62
CA TYR A 614 1.87 13.58 22.50
C TYR A 614 3.19 14.16 21.99
N TYR A 615 3.37 14.24 20.70
CA TYR A 615 4.53 14.89 20.06
C TYR A 615 4.18 15.32 18.64
N THR A 616 5.03 16.15 18.08
CA THR A 616 4.97 16.58 16.68
C THR A 616 6.35 16.41 16.04
N TYR A 617 6.43 16.39 14.73
CA TYR A 617 7.71 16.43 14.01
C TYR A 617 8.23 17.87 13.95
N ALA A 618 8.37 18.48 15.13
CA ALA A 618 8.77 19.88 15.26
C ALA A 618 10.14 20.14 14.66
N VAL A 619 10.29 21.27 13.96
CA VAL A 619 11.57 21.77 13.43
C VAL A 619 11.94 23.07 14.12
N LYS A 620 13.24 23.38 14.20
CA LYS A 620 13.69 24.69 14.65
C LYS A 620 13.35 25.71 13.58
N THR A 621 12.44 26.61 13.91
CA THR A 621 12.09 27.78 13.09
C THR A 621 12.92 29.01 13.51
N GLY A 622 12.71 30.19 12.89
CA GLY A 622 13.44 31.40 13.20
C GLY A 622 13.44 31.80 14.69
N ALA A 623 14.28 32.73 15.09
CA ALA A 623 14.44 33.12 16.48
C ALA A 623 13.10 33.63 17.08
N GLY A 624 12.61 32.93 18.10
CA GLY A 624 11.37 33.25 18.81
C GLY A 624 10.15 32.38 18.48
N ALA A 625 10.23 31.46 17.51
CA ALA A 625 9.18 30.47 17.33
C ALA A 625 9.15 29.51 18.52
N ASN A 626 8.09 29.59 19.31
CA ASN A 626 7.81 28.60 20.36
C ASN A 626 7.05 27.46 19.68
N PRO A 627 7.68 26.31 19.40
CA PRO A 627 6.98 25.19 18.82
C PRO A 627 5.95 24.71 19.83
N ALA A 628 4.69 25.03 19.59
CA ALA A 628 3.59 24.56 20.39
C ALA A 628 3.66 23.03 20.48
N ARG A 629 3.96 22.51 21.66
CA ARG A 629 4.02 21.09 22.01
C ARG A 629 5.01 20.26 21.16
N VAL A 630 6.29 20.41 21.48
CA VAL A 630 7.30 19.46 20.96
C VAL A 630 6.96 18.04 21.43
N GLN A 631 6.71 17.90 22.75
CA GLN A 631 6.22 16.64 23.36
C GLN A 631 5.55 16.90 24.71
N GLU A 632 4.57 16.07 25.05
CA GLU A 632 3.85 16.14 26.33
C GLU A 632 3.42 14.74 26.76
N ILE A 633 3.75 14.35 28.01
CA ILE A 633 3.25 13.08 28.57
C ILE A 633 1.74 13.22 28.77
N VAL A 634 0.98 12.18 28.42
CA VAL A 634 -0.47 12.14 28.63
C VAL A 634 -0.79 12.33 30.12
N ALA A 635 -1.71 13.25 30.43
CA ALA A 635 -2.07 13.59 31.80
C ALA A 635 -2.41 12.33 32.63
N PRO A 636 -1.96 12.24 33.91
CA PRO A 636 -2.14 11.03 34.72
C PRO A 636 -3.60 10.58 34.87
N ALA A 637 -4.53 11.53 34.98
CA ALA A 637 -5.97 11.24 35.06
C ALA A 637 -6.47 10.56 33.76
N ARG A 638 -6.00 11.04 32.62
CA ARG A 638 -6.35 10.49 31.30
C ARG A 638 -5.79 9.08 31.09
N GLN A 639 -4.57 8.84 31.55
CA GLN A 639 -3.97 7.49 31.50
C GLN A 639 -4.81 6.49 32.31
N ARG A 640 -5.26 6.89 33.53
CA ARG A 640 -6.12 6.04 34.39
C ARG A 640 -7.51 5.83 33.76
N GLU A 641 -8.10 6.86 33.17
CA GLU A 641 -9.37 6.76 32.45
C GLU A 641 -9.29 5.75 31.30
N ALA A 642 -8.23 5.83 30.49
CA ALA A 642 -7.99 4.91 29.40
C ALA A 642 -7.78 3.47 29.90
N LEU A 643 -6.97 3.30 30.94
CA LEU A 643 -6.76 2.00 31.57
C LEU A 643 -8.10 1.37 32.00
N ASN A 644 -8.94 2.14 32.73
CA ASN A 644 -10.23 1.64 33.21
C ASN A 644 -11.14 1.25 32.05
N ALA A 645 -11.23 2.07 31.00
CA ALA A 645 -12.03 1.75 29.81
C ALA A 645 -11.56 0.47 29.11
N VAL A 646 -10.24 0.26 29.00
CA VAL A 646 -9.67 -0.99 28.44
C VAL A 646 -9.98 -2.18 29.35
N LEU A 647 -9.80 -2.06 30.67
CA LEU A 647 -10.08 -3.13 31.62
C LEU A 647 -11.58 -3.49 31.68
N ASP A 648 -12.49 -2.55 31.44
CA ASP A 648 -13.93 -2.83 31.39
C ASP A 648 -14.31 -3.75 30.22
N THR A 649 -13.52 -3.81 29.15
CA THR A 649 -13.73 -4.77 28.04
C THR A 649 -13.41 -6.21 28.42
N LEU A 650 -12.68 -6.44 29.52
CA LEU A 650 -12.32 -7.76 30.05
C LEU A 650 -13.41 -8.37 30.96
N ARG A 651 -14.46 -7.62 31.30
CA ARG A 651 -15.55 -8.15 32.11
C ARG A 651 -16.24 -9.30 31.39
N PRO A 652 -16.58 -10.41 32.08
CA PRO A 652 -17.30 -11.53 31.49
C PRO A 652 -18.54 -11.12 30.69
N GLU A 653 -19.31 -10.13 31.22
CA GLU A 653 -20.48 -9.56 30.55
C GLU A 653 -20.17 -8.90 29.20
N SER A 654 -18.97 -8.33 29.07
CA SER A 654 -18.46 -7.75 27.79
C SER A 654 -17.98 -8.82 26.82
N LEU A 655 -17.55 -9.97 27.32
CA LEU A 655 -16.95 -11.05 26.52
C LEU A 655 -17.94 -12.15 26.11
N VAL A 656 -19.08 -12.24 26.78
CA VAL A 656 -20.07 -13.29 26.50
C VAL A 656 -20.71 -13.11 25.12
N ILE A 657 -20.81 -14.19 24.36
CA ILE A 657 -21.68 -14.28 23.17
C ILE A 657 -23.03 -14.82 23.67
N PRO A 658 -24.15 -14.08 23.44
CA PRO A 658 -25.45 -14.51 23.93
C PRO A 658 -25.80 -15.96 23.57
N PRO A 659 -26.26 -16.83 24.50
CA PRO A 659 -26.55 -18.23 24.23
C PRO A 659 -27.54 -18.46 23.06
N ARG A 660 -28.48 -17.53 22.86
CA ARG A 660 -29.40 -17.57 21.70
C ARG A 660 -28.68 -17.48 20.36
N ILE A 661 -27.50 -16.83 20.28
CA ILE A 661 -26.68 -16.76 19.05
C ILE A 661 -25.94 -18.09 18.86
N LEU A 662 -25.36 -18.61 19.93
CA LEU A 662 -24.65 -19.90 19.91
C LEU A 662 -25.54 -21.04 19.43
N ALA A 663 -26.82 -21.05 19.83
CA ALA A 663 -27.81 -22.03 19.38
C ALA A 663 -28.12 -21.99 17.87
N LEU A 664 -27.72 -20.91 17.16
CA LEU A 664 -27.95 -20.74 15.72
C LEU A 664 -26.74 -21.15 14.88
N ILE A 665 -25.59 -21.43 15.49
CA ILE A 665 -24.34 -21.69 14.74
C ILE A 665 -24.00 -23.19 14.83
N PRO A 666 -24.46 -24.02 13.87
CA PRO A 666 -24.10 -25.42 13.81
C PRO A 666 -22.67 -25.61 13.27
N PRO A 667 -22.13 -26.82 13.31
CA PRO A 667 -20.91 -27.18 12.59
C PRO A 667 -20.97 -26.76 11.12
N ARG A 668 -19.82 -26.50 10.52
CA ARG A 668 -19.75 -26.07 9.10
C ARG A 668 -20.36 -27.13 8.19
N ALA A 669 -21.19 -26.66 7.27
CA ALA A 669 -21.84 -27.53 6.31
C ALA A 669 -20.83 -28.07 5.28
N PHE A 670 -21.01 -29.30 4.84
CA PHE A 670 -20.21 -29.91 3.77
C PHE A 670 -20.23 -29.03 2.51
N GLY A 671 -19.03 -28.78 1.96
CA GLY A 671 -18.82 -27.88 0.80
C GLY A 671 -18.78 -26.40 1.15
N TYR A 672 -18.85 -26.01 2.44
CA TYR A 672 -18.75 -24.64 2.93
C TYR A 672 -17.60 -24.44 3.92
N GLU A 673 -16.62 -25.34 3.91
CA GLU A 673 -15.44 -25.30 4.79
C GLU A 673 -14.43 -24.24 4.38
N GLY A 674 -14.44 -23.86 3.07
CA GLY A 674 -13.55 -22.89 2.48
C GLY A 674 -14.19 -21.52 2.27
N GLY A 675 -13.46 -20.61 1.66
CA GLY A 675 -13.93 -19.29 1.23
C GLY A 675 -13.09 -18.15 1.80
N THR A 676 -13.53 -16.91 1.54
CA THR A 676 -12.86 -15.67 1.98
C THR A 676 -13.31 -15.22 3.39
N GLY A 677 -14.10 -16.03 4.11
CA GLY A 677 -14.56 -15.73 5.46
C GLY A 677 -13.42 -15.80 6.48
N GLU A 678 -13.53 -14.98 7.52
CA GLU A 678 -12.72 -15.08 8.73
C GLU A 678 -13.54 -15.79 9.79
N TYR A 679 -12.88 -16.66 10.55
CA TYR A 679 -13.50 -17.49 11.56
C TYR A 679 -12.66 -17.47 12.83
N PHE A 680 -13.28 -17.76 13.98
CA PHE A 680 -12.55 -17.94 15.22
C PHE A 680 -11.74 -19.24 15.21
N GLU A 681 -10.60 -19.24 15.86
CA GLU A 681 -9.93 -20.49 16.21
C GLU A 681 -10.87 -21.34 17.04
N ASN A 682 -10.93 -22.61 16.71
CA ASN A 682 -11.82 -23.56 17.35
C ASN A 682 -11.03 -24.70 18.02
N ARG A 683 -11.25 -24.90 19.31
CA ARG A 683 -10.69 -26.01 20.11
C ARG A 683 -11.77 -26.98 20.63
N ALA A 684 -13.02 -26.71 20.28
CA ALA A 684 -14.17 -27.49 20.68
C ALA A 684 -14.84 -28.23 19.49
N ASP A 685 -14.08 -28.41 18.38
CA ASP A 685 -14.58 -29.00 17.15
C ASP A 685 -15.41 -30.26 17.39
N PRO A 686 -16.56 -30.43 16.70
CA PRO A 686 -17.09 -29.58 15.64
C PRO A 686 -17.97 -28.39 16.11
N ALA A 687 -18.19 -28.20 17.40
CA ALA A 687 -19.03 -27.15 17.95
C ALA A 687 -18.29 -25.80 17.88
N PHE A 688 -19.04 -24.70 17.72
CA PHE A 688 -18.48 -23.36 17.88
C PHE A 688 -17.90 -23.18 19.30
N ASP A 689 -16.68 -22.62 19.39
CA ASP A 689 -15.97 -22.39 20.67
C ASP A 689 -16.13 -20.95 21.18
N PRO A 690 -17.15 -20.68 22.05
CA PRO A 690 -17.36 -19.33 22.56
C PRO A 690 -16.29 -18.88 23.57
N ILE A 691 -15.57 -19.84 24.19
CA ILE A 691 -14.49 -19.52 25.14
C ILE A 691 -13.24 -19.07 24.37
N ALA A 692 -12.92 -19.74 23.26
CA ALA A 692 -11.83 -19.29 22.39
C ALA A 692 -12.12 -17.90 21.80
N ALA A 693 -13.36 -17.62 21.37
CA ALA A 693 -13.75 -16.29 20.89
C ALA A 693 -13.57 -15.21 21.99
N ALA A 694 -14.00 -15.51 23.24
CA ALA A 694 -13.81 -14.62 24.37
C ALA A 694 -12.32 -14.40 24.72
N THR A 695 -11.50 -15.46 24.58
CA THR A 695 -10.05 -15.40 24.83
C THR A 695 -9.37 -14.47 23.80
N VAL A 696 -9.74 -14.55 22.51
CA VAL A 696 -9.25 -13.65 21.47
C VAL A 696 -9.61 -12.19 21.76
N ALA A 697 -10.86 -11.93 22.15
CA ALA A 697 -11.29 -10.57 22.52
C ALA A 697 -10.55 -10.03 23.76
N ALA A 698 -10.29 -10.87 24.76
CA ALA A 698 -9.52 -10.50 25.93
C ALA A 698 -8.05 -10.24 25.63
N ASP A 699 -7.44 -11.02 24.72
CA ASP A 699 -6.04 -10.86 24.34
C ASP A 699 -5.76 -9.51 23.67
N ILE A 700 -6.69 -9.02 22.88
CA ILE A 700 -6.63 -7.68 22.26
C ILE A 700 -6.52 -6.57 23.33
N ALA A 701 -7.05 -6.79 24.52
CA ALA A 701 -6.94 -5.84 25.63
C ALA A 701 -5.70 -6.05 26.50
N ILE A 702 -5.34 -7.31 26.80
CA ILE A 702 -4.24 -7.65 27.72
C ILE A 702 -2.88 -7.41 27.07
N LEU A 703 -2.68 -7.92 25.87
CA LEU A 703 -1.40 -7.87 25.17
C LEU A 703 -0.82 -6.44 25.09
N PRO A 704 -1.58 -5.40 24.68
CA PRO A 704 -1.02 -4.06 24.61
C PRO A 704 -0.77 -3.43 25.99
N LEU A 705 -1.44 -3.85 27.07
CA LEU A 705 -1.17 -3.35 28.43
C LEU A 705 0.20 -3.82 28.96
N VAL A 706 0.64 -5.00 28.55
CA VAL A 706 1.94 -5.58 28.95
C VAL A 706 3.03 -5.44 27.89
N GLU A 707 2.79 -4.64 26.85
CA GLU A 707 3.75 -4.41 25.78
C GLU A 707 5.03 -3.76 26.33
N PRO A 708 6.24 -4.33 26.01
CA PRO A 708 7.50 -3.96 26.67
C PRO A 708 7.89 -2.49 26.57
N HIS A 709 7.72 -1.84 25.40
CA HIS A 709 8.10 -0.43 25.25
C HIS A 709 7.14 0.49 26.03
N ARG A 710 5.84 0.20 26.05
CA ARG A 710 4.87 0.91 26.87
C ARG A 710 5.18 0.74 28.35
N ALA A 711 5.45 -0.47 28.81
CA ALA A 711 5.82 -0.76 30.17
C ALA A 711 7.08 0.01 30.61
N ALA A 712 8.10 0.08 29.74
CA ALA A 712 9.32 0.84 30.00
C ALA A 712 9.03 2.36 30.10
N ARG A 713 8.19 2.90 29.21
CA ARG A 713 7.78 4.34 29.27
C ARG A 713 7.02 4.67 30.55
N LEU A 714 6.10 3.79 30.98
CA LEU A 714 5.37 3.98 32.25
C LEU A 714 6.33 4.16 33.40
N ASN A 715 7.34 3.28 33.55
CA ASN A 715 8.34 3.40 34.59
C ASN A 715 9.17 4.68 34.46
N GLY A 716 9.57 5.05 33.23
CA GLY A 716 10.31 6.28 32.96
C GLY A 716 9.50 7.53 33.29
N PHE A 717 8.24 7.59 32.89
CA PHE A 717 7.36 8.73 33.13
C PHE A 717 7.00 8.88 34.61
N HIS A 718 6.81 7.76 35.33
CA HIS A 718 6.62 7.76 36.77
C HIS A 718 7.86 8.28 37.51
N ALA A 719 9.06 7.86 37.07
CA ALA A 719 10.31 8.34 37.67
C ALA A 719 10.50 9.86 37.51
N LEU A 720 10.04 10.43 36.39
CA LEU A 720 10.04 11.87 36.14
C LEU A 720 8.95 12.62 36.94
N ASN A 721 7.79 12.01 37.09
CA ASN A 721 6.65 12.55 37.84
C ASN A 721 5.84 11.41 38.44
N PRO A 722 5.89 11.21 39.79
CA PRO A 722 5.17 10.13 40.47
C PRO A 722 3.64 10.20 40.38
N ALA A 723 3.06 11.29 39.88
CA ALA A 723 1.63 11.35 39.58
C ALA A 723 1.23 10.44 38.39
N ASN A 724 2.16 10.15 37.45
CA ASN A 724 1.93 9.20 36.37
C ASN A 724 1.86 7.77 36.92
N PRO A 725 1.03 6.91 36.36
CA PRO A 725 1.06 5.49 36.72
C PRO A 725 2.39 4.85 36.32
N ASP A 726 2.92 3.97 37.17
CA ASP A 726 4.01 3.08 36.80
C ASP A 726 3.48 1.75 36.22
N PHE A 727 4.37 0.93 35.71
CA PHE A 727 3.97 -0.37 35.14
C PHE A 727 3.42 -1.33 36.20
N LYS A 728 3.92 -1.27 37.45
CA LYS A 728 3.40 -2.10 38.55
C LYS A 728 1.92 -1.78 38.82
N GLN A 729 1.54 -0.53 38.82
CA GLN A 729 0.14 -0.10 39.00
C GLN A 729 -0.75 -0.61 37.86
N ILE A 730 -0.24 -0.67 36.61
CA ILE A 730 -0.97 -1.28 35.50
C ILE A 730 -1.17 -2.78 35.73
N LEU A 731 -0.12 -3.48 36.17
CA LEU A 731 -0.21 -4.91 36.49
C LEU A 731 -1.20 -5.17 37.64
N ASP A 732 -1.16 -4.35 38.68
CA ASP A 732 -2.09 -4.48 39.83
C ASP A 732 -3.55 -4.25 39.40
N ALA A 733 -3.79 -3.28 38.52
CA ALA A 733 -5.13 -3.02 37.97
C ALA A 733 -5.60 -4.19 37.09
N LEU A 734 -4.73 -4.75 36.27
CA LEU A 734 -5.02 -5.91 35.41
C LEU A 734 -5.33 -7.15 36.27
N VAL A 735 -4.50 -7.45 37.26
CA VAL A 735 -4.71 -8.56 38.18
C VAL A 735 -5.97 -8.32 39.03
N GLY A 736 -6.18 -7.10 39.51
CA GLY A 736 -7.39 -6.71 40.20
C GLY A 736 -8.66 -7.07 39.44
N ARG A 737 -8.69 -6.72 38.15
CA ARG A 737 -9.81 -6.98 37.23
C ARG A 737 -10.00 -8.46 36.88
N THR A 738 -8.91 -9.18 36.63
CA THR A 738 -8.98 -10.52 36.02
C THR A 738 -8.91 -11.63 37.07
N TRP A 739 -8.24 -11.40 38.19
CA TRP A 739 -7.95 -12.43 39.21
C TRP A 739 -8.64 -12.21 40.54
N LEU A 740 -8.70 -10.97 41.03
CA LEU A 740 -9.20 -10.66 42.41
C LEU A 740 -10.69 -10.34 42.46
N GLU A 741 -11.33 -10.08 41.31
CA GLU A 741 -12.80 -9.91 41.31
C GLU A 741 -13.50 -11.23 41.67
N PRO A 742 -14.65 -11.18 42.41
CA PRO A 742 -15.39 -12.38 42.74
C PRO A 742 -15.79 -13.17 41.50
N ALA A 743 -15.68 -14.49 41.58
CA ALA A 743 -16.07 -15.38 40.48
C ALA A 743 -17.57 -15.19 40.14
N PRO A 744 -17.92 -15.05 38.83
CA PRO A 744 -19.31 -14.98 38.40
C PRO A 744 -20.12 -16.21 38.89
N ARG A 745 -21.39 -16.00 39.26
CA ARG A 745 -22.29 -17.11 39.67
C ARG A 745 -22.74 -17.95 38.47
N ASP A 746 -22.89 -17.33 37.32
CA ASP A 746 -23.25 -18.02 36.09
C ASP A 746 -22.09 -18.86 35.56
N ALA A 747 -22.34 -20.11 35.20
CA ALA A 747 -21.31 -21.08 34.81
C ALA A 747 -20.56 -20.67 33.54
N TYR A 748 -21.24 -20.03 32.58
CA TYR A 748 -20.63 -19.60 31.34
C TYR A 748 -19.72 -18.38 31.55
N HIS A 749 -20.20 -17.38 32.30
CA HIS A 749 -19.36 -16.24 32.68
C HIS A 749 -18.15 -16.67 33.54
N ALA A 750 -18.33 -17.65 34.44
CA ALA A 750 -17.22 -18.19 35.21
C ALA A 750 -16.19 -18.93 34.34
N ALA A 751 -16.63 -19.63 33.29
CA ALA A 751 -15.72 -20.26 32.34
C ALA A 751 -14.91 -19.22 31.55
N ILE A 752 -15.52 -18.14 31.09
CA ILE A 752 -14.85 -17.00 30.46
C ILE A 752 -13.83 -16.37 31.42
N ALA A 753 -14.22 -16.09 32.67
CA ALA A 753 -13.35 -15.52 33.70
C ALA A 753 -12.08 -16.38 33.89
N ARG A 754 -12.23 -17.72 34.00
CA ARG A 754 -11.07 -18.63 34.12
C ARG A 754 -10.17 -18.61 32.86
N ALA A 755 -10.75 -18.50 31.66
CA ALA A 755 -9.98 -18.38 30.43
C ALA A 755 -9.16 -17.07 30.40
N VAL A 756 -9.76 -15.95 30.80
CA VAL A 756 -9.09 -14.64 30.92
C VAL A 756 -7.99 -14.67 32.00
N GLN A 757 -8.21 -15.34 33.13
CA GLN A 757 -7.18 -15.56 34.15
C GLN A 757 -5.98 -16.32 33.60
N SER A 758 -6.24 -17.45 32.94
CA SER A 758 -5.19 -18.27 32.30
C SER A 758 -4.39 -17.48 31.26
N LEU A 759 -5.10 -16.73 30.41
CA LEU A 759 -4.49 -15.87 29.40
C LEU A 759 -3.61 -14.78 30.05
N THR A 760 -4.11 -14.13 31.11
CA THR A 760 -3.37 -13.11 31.85
C THR A 760 -2.04 -13.68 32.36
N VAL A 761 -2.04 -14.83 33.00
CA VAL A 761 -0.82 -15.49 33.46
C VAL A 761 0.10 -15.80 32.30
N THR A 762 -0.41 -16.32 31.20
CA THR A 762 0.39 -16.60 30.00
C THR A 762 1.08 -15.33 29.49
N ARG A 763 0.38 -14.23 29.35
CA ARG A 763 0.96 -12.96 28.86
C ARG A 763 1.97 -12.36 29.84
N LEU A 764 1.75 -12.51 31.14
CA LEU A 764 2.75 -12.14 32.15
C LEU A 764 4.01 -13.00 32.05
N MET A 765 3.86 -14.31 31.84
CA MET A 765 5.00 -15.21 31.63
C MET A 765 5.78 -14.84 30.37
N ASP A 766 5.08 -14.59 29.26
CA ASP A 766 5.69 -14.16 28.00
C ASP A 766 6.51 -12.87 28.20
N THR A 767 5.95 -11.88 28.91
CA THR A 767 6.62 -10.60 29.20
C THR A 767 7.82 -10.77 30.11
N ALA A 768 7.72 -11.61 31.16
CA ALA A 768 8.81 -11.88 32.08
C ALA A 768 9.98 -12.61 31.39
N ALA A 769 9.67 -13.51 30.44
CA ALA A 769 10.66 -14.26 29.65
C ALA A 769 11.25 -13.48 28.46
N ASN A 770 10.63 -12.35 28.06
CA ASN A 770 11.08 -11.58 26.90
C ASN A 770 12.44 -10.93 27.15
N ALA A 771 13.49 -11.41 26.48
CA ALA A 771 14.85 -10.91 26.61
C ALA A 771 15.01 -9.44 26.18
N ASP A 772 14.17 -8.97 25.25
CA ASP A 772 14.20 -7.61 24.72
C ASP A 772 13.48 -6.61 25.63
N ALA A 773 12.70 -7.09 26.60
CA ALA A 773 12.03 -6.22 27.57
C ALA A 773 13.05 -5.64 28.57
N ALA A 774 12.87 -4.37 28.91
CA ALA A 774 13.73 -3.70 29.90
C ALA A 774 13.77 -4.48 31.23
N PRO A 775 14.94 -4.55 31.93
CA PRO A 775 15.10 -5.35 33.15
C PRO A 775 14.06 -5.07 34.24
N GLN A 776 13.70 -3.79 34.44
CA GLN A 776 12.69 -3.40 35.42
C GLN A 776 11.27 -3.86 35.03
N VAL A 777 10.96 -3.99 33.75
CA VAL A 777 9.69 -4.53 33.26
C VAL A 777 9.60 -6.01 33.60
N ARG A 778 10.67 -6.78 33.29
CA ARG A 778 10.76 -8.20 33.62
C ARG A 778 10.69 -8.45 35.12
N ALA A 779 11.37 -7.61 35.92
CA ALA A 779 11.36 -7.73 37.39
C ALA A 779 9.96 -7.49 37.97
N ALA A 780 9.26 -6.43 37.54
CA ALA A 780 7.89 -6.12 37.98
C ALA A 780 6.93 -7.25 37.60
N THR A 781 7.01 -7.77 36.39
CA THR A 781 6.17 -8.88 35.91
C THR A 781 6.45 -10.17 36.70
N THR A 782 7.73 -10.50 36.95
CA THR A 782 8.12 -11.66 37.77
C THR A 782 7.60 -11.55 39.20
N GLN A 783 7.69 -10.36 39.80
CA GLN A 783 7.14 -10.10 41.12
C GLN A 783 5.62 -10.29 41.17
N THR A 784 4.89 -9.80 40.15
CA THR A 784 3.45 -9.98 40.04
C THR A 784 3.09 -11.46 39.89
N LEU A 785 3.81 -12.23 39.06
CA LEU A 785 3.59 -13.68 38.95
C LEU A 785 3.81 -14.42 40.28
N ARG A 786 4.83 -14.05 41.04
CA ARG A 786 5.05 -14.64 42.39
C ARG A 786 3.94 -14.32 43.36
N ALA A 787 3.31 -13.15 43.26
CA ALA A 787 2.19 -12.76 44.12
C ALA A 787 0.88 -13.49 43.75
N LEU A 788 0.78 -14.12 42.57
CA LEU A 788 -0.36 -14.93 42.15
C LEU A 788 -0.24 -16.40 42.57
N GLN A 789 0.92 -16.87 43.02
CA GLN A 789 1.16 -18.18 43.60
C GLN A 789 0.68 -18.26 45.07
#